data_1fcc7fdf0287c84afceaccb99cee91d9
#
_entry.id   1fcc7fdf0287c84afceaccb99cee91d9
#
_cell.length_a   1.000
_cell.length_b   1.000
_cell.length_c   1.000
_cell.angle_alpha   90.00
_cell.angle_beta   90.00
_cell.angle_gamma   90.00
#
_symmetry.space_group_name_H-M   'P 1'
#
loop_
_entity.id
_entity.type
_entity.pdbx_description
1 polymer ?
#
loop_
_entity_poly.entity_id
_entity_poly.type
_entity_poly.pdbx_seq_one_letter_code
_entity_poly.pdbx_strand_id
1 'polypeptide(L)'
;MYKIYKTSLHSAIDYAAEELKKYLRMMLLCGEIDIRYEPTATDGFLLGLMQDFGLDVSDVEDVALDDILYMDTDTEGGIIAGDNPRSVLLAVYEYLRQQGCRWLFPGVDGEIIPTVKELAPTKLRHVPTCRFRGQCNEGAEYQQNMLEAIEFTPKVGMNVFMQEFLIPSFYYRHYYRHDQNEENRPPEPVTDETIWKWKIQCETEIARRGLQYHDMGHGWSVDAIGIPSYLRDDDIIVPADAYQYLAEVNGVRDLWKRKPTFTQVCMSNEVLRKKIVDYTADYAESHGHVHYLHFWLGDAMNAHCECANCRVKTPSDWYMILLNELDAELTRRGLDTKIVFIAYTDTLWAPVEERLKCNDRFTLLFAPISRKYTEPLTGEIGDAKTVPYVLNASTMPKSPEQTFAYFEAWKKVWPGKNVAYEYHFWRHQYYDVCNIRLAEVINEDVRGYKRVGIDGIIEDGSQRSFFPTGYAFYTYARTLYDSTLTAEQIAEEYFSAAFGEDWKAFYDYLKELGESFDFAYLEGHNSADFEKCKYYNPALAEKFARVKDVTAKGREIIKAHYNYPLRTQTVSVRLLELHALYSEMLAEALVAKCQGKDNEADELFRRMRVECGKQEAYFQPCYDHFLATYSLSTIFNTRTKSEEPVIY
;
A
#
# COMPACT_ATOMS: atom_id res chain seq x y z
N MET A 1 -40.81 9.25 2.98
CA MET A 1 -39.70 9.96 2.28
C MET A 1 -38.54 9.98 3.25
N TYR A 2 -37.44 9.33 2.89
CA TYR A 2 -36.25 9.29 3.75
C TYR A 2 -35.64 10.68 3.93
N LYS A 3 -35.11 10.94 5.10
CA LYS A 3 -34.41 12.18 5.47
C LYS A 3 -33.08 11.84 6.13
N ILE A 4 -32.08 12.69 5.94
CA ILE A 4 -30.76 12.56 6.57
C ILE A 4 -30.51 13.85 7.36
N TYR A 5 -30.27 13.71 8.65
CA TYR A 5 -29.96 14.80 9.54
C TYR A 5 -28.52 14.69 10.04
N LYS A 6 -27.74 15.73 9.86
CA LYS A 6 -26.41 15.85 10.46
C LYS A 6 -26.53 16.50 11.83
N THR A 7 -25.91 15.91 12.84
CA THR A 7 -25.91 16.47 14.21
C THR A 7 -24.64 17.29 14.49
N SER A 8 -23.59 17.08 13.71
CA SER A 8 -22.31 17.80 13.77
C SER A 8 -21.94 18.39 12.41
N LEU A 9 -21.12 19.44 12.42
CA LEU A 9 -20.61 20.12 11.23
C LEU A 9 -19.13 19.76 11.01
N HIS A 10 -18.86 18.98 9.98
CA HIS A 10 -17.50 18.64 9.54
C HIS A 10 -17.54 18.12 8.11
N SER A 11 -16.52 18.40 7.28
CA SER A 11 -16.47 18.00 5.87
C SER A 11 -16.67 16.50 5.66
N ALA A 12 -16.10 15.65 6.51
CA ALA A 12 -16.26 14.19 6.41
C ALA A 12 -17.70 13.75 6.74
N ILE A 13 -18.41 14.43 7.66
CA ILE A 13 -19.81 14.14 7.95
C ILE A 13 -20.70 14.63 6.81
N ASP A 14 -20.39 15.78 6.21
CA ASP A 14 -21.08 16.28 5.02
C ASP A 14 -20.92 15.27 3.86
N TYR A 15 -19.70 14.79 3.66
CA TYR A 15 -19.41 13.76 2.64
C TYR A 15 -20.13 12.44 2.95
N ALA A 16 -20.14 12.00 4.21
CA ALA A 16 -20.86 10.80 4.65
C ALA A 16 -22.36 10.87 4.36
N ALA A 17 -22.98 12.04 4.59
CA ALA A 17 -24.40 12.27 4.31
C ALA A 17 -24.71 12.23 2.81
N GLU A 18 -23.85 12.81 1.97
CA GLU A 18 -24.01 12.75 0.51
C GLU A 18 -23.81 11.33 -0.04
N GLU A 19 -22.84 10.58 0.49
CA GLU A 19 -22.64 9.17 0.11
C GLU A 19 -23.85 8.31 0.55
N LEU A 20 -24.34 8.46 1.78
CA LEU A 20 -25.54 7.76 2.22
C LEU A 20 -26.73 8.07 1.30
N LYS A 21 -26.96 9.34 0.98
CA LYS A 21 -28.02 9.76 0.03
C LYS A 21 -27.84 9.13 -1.34
N LYS A 22 -26.61 9.16 -1.89
CA LYS A 22 -26.27 8.58 -3.20
C LYS A 22 -26.68 7.11 -3.27
N TYR A 23 -26.20 6.31 -2.32
CA TYR A 23 -26.43 4.86 -2.32
C TYR A 23 -27.87 4.50 -1.99
N LEU A 24 -28.52 5.16 -1.03
CA LEU A 24 -29.95 4.91 -0.72
C LEU A 24 -30.86 5.18 -1.93
N ARG A 25 -30.60 6.26 -2.69
CA ARG A 25 -31.34 6.56 -3.92
C ARG A 25 -31.20 5.46 -4.97
N MET A 26 -30.00 4.91 -5.12
CA MET A 26 -29.73 3.82 -6.06
C MET A 26 -30.38 2.51 -5.62
N MET A 27 -30.30 2.17 -4.33
CA MET A 27 -30.84 0.93 -3.76
C MET A 27 -32.35 0.89 -3.75
N LEU A 28 -32.99 1.98 -3.36
CA LEU A 28 -34.43 2.06 -3.17
C LEU A 28 -35.18 2.57 -4.41
N LEU A 29 -34.43 2.98 -5.47
CA LEU A 29 -34.97 3.61 -6.67
C LEU A 29 -35.89 4.81 -6.34
N CYS A 30 -35.57 5.52 -5.25
CA CYS A 30 -36.37 6.64 -4.76
C CYS A 30 -35.91 7.98 -5.38
N GLY A 31 -36.76 8.99 -5.24
CA GLY A 31 -36.48 10.34 -5.72
C GLY A 31 -35.50 11.09 -4.80
N GLU A 32 -35.84 12.33 -4.44
CA GLU A 32 -34.99 13.15 -3.59
C GLU A 32 -35.00 12.66 -2.13
N ILE A 33 -33.79 12.70 -1.50
CA ILE A 33 -33.57 12.56 -0.06
C ILE A 33 -33.03 13.90 0.42
N ASP A 34 -33.65 14.46 1.43
CA ASP A 34 -33.27 15.77 1.99
C ASP A 34 -32.17 15.58 3.02
N ILE A 35 -31.13 16.41 2.95
CA ILE A 35 -30.04 16.47 3.94
C ILE A 35 -30.14 17.79 4.67
N ARG A 36 -30.18 17.77 6.00
CA ARG A 36 -30.22 18.97 6.84
C ARG A 36 -29.27 18.87 8.03
N TYR A 37 -28.83 20.01 8.50
CA TYR A 37 -28.22 20.12 9.82
C TYR A 37 -29.33 20.36 10.84
N GLU A 38 -29.58 19.39 11.70
CA GLU A 38 -30.62 19.44 12.73
C GLU A 38 -30.23 18.56 13.93
N PRO A 39 -29.50 19.13 14.92
CA PRO A 39 -28.99 18.36 16.07
C PRO A 39 -30.06 17.75 16.96
N THR A 40 -31.31 18.22 16.87
CA THR A 40 -32.44 17.78 17.70
C THR A 40 -33.42 16.89 16.96
N ALA A 41 -33.12 16.47 15.72
CA ALA A 41 -33.96 15.58 14.95
C ALA A 41 -34.13 14.21 15.66
N THR A 42 -35.31 13.63 15.53
CA THR A 42 -35.68 12.34 16.15
C THR A 42 -36.25 11.32 15.16
N ASP A 43 -36.37 11.70 13.88
CA ASP A 43 -36.83 10.84 12.78
C ASP A 43 -35.78 10.80 11.66
N GLY A 44 -35.83 9.80 10.78
CA GLY A 44 -34.90 9.64 9.67
C GLY A 44 -33.51 9.16 10.10
N PHE A 45 -32.52 9.27 9.22
CA PHE A 45 -31.12 8.93 9.54
C PHE A 45 -30.43 10.09 10.27
N LEU A 46 -29.85 9.79 11.42
CA LEU A 46 -29.14 10.74 12.27
C LEU A 46 -27.63 10.46 12.17
N LEU A 47 -26.89 11.34 11.50
CA LEU A 47 -25.44 11.21 11.29
C LEU A 47 -24.69 12.21 12.16
N GLY A 48 -23.79 11.72 13.03
CA GLY A 48 -22.99 12.58 13.87
C GLY A 48 -22.00 11.85 14.76
N LEU A 49 -21.44 12.58 15.70
CA LEU A 49 -20.49 12.01 16.64
C LEU A 49 -21.25 11.22 17.72
N MET A 50 -20.65 10.12 18.19
CA MET A 50 -21.23 9.32 19.27
C MET A 50 -21.58 10.17 20.50
N GLN A 51 -20.80 11.20 20.79
CA GLN A 51 -21.03 12.15 21.88
C GLN A 51 -22.32 12.96 21.70
N ASP A 52 -22.76 13.24 20.46
CA ASP A 52 -24.03 13.93 20.18
C ASP A 52 -25.22 13.12 20.66
N PHE A 53 -25.08 11.80 20.76
CA PHE A 53 -26.11 10.84 21.17
C PHE A 53 -25.90 10.31 22.60
N GLY A 54 -24.91 10.85 23.34
CA GLY A 54 -24.58 10.37 24.69
C GLY A 54 -24.03 8.96 24.74
N LEU A 55 -23.43 8.50 23.63
CA LEU A 55 -22.83 7.16 23.53
C LEU A 55 -21.39 7.17 24.08
N ASP A 56 -21.03 6.09 24.75
CA ASP A 56 -19.70 5.89 25.33
C ASP A 56 -18.62 5.67 24.24
N VAL A 57 -17.45 6.28 24.46
CA VAL A 57 -16.27 6.16 23.56
C VAL A 57 -15.05 5.59 24.29
N SER A 58 -15.23 5.01 25.47
CA SER A 58 -14.14 4.49 26.33
C SER A 58 -13.47 3.21 25.79
N ASP A 59 -13.96 2.64 24.68
CA ASP A 59 -13.37 1.44 24.05
C ASP A 59 -12.04 1.73 23.36
N VAL A 60 -11.71 2.99 23.11
CA VAL A 60 -10.51 3.40 22.39
C VAL A 60 -9.62 4.27 23.27
N GLU A 61 -8.32 4.22 23.00
CA GLU A 61 -7.32 5.01 23.74
C GLU A 61 -7.23 6.45 23.23
N ASP A 62 -7.42 6.65 21.94
CA ASP A 62 -7.21 7.93 21.28
C ASP A 62 -8.31 8.14 20.21
N VAL A 63 -9.32 8.92 20.58
CA VAL A 63 -10.46 9.24 19.70
C VAL A 63 -10.05 9.86 18.34
N ALA A 64 -8.90 10.52 18.25
CA ALA A 64 -8.44 11.11 17.01
C ALA A 64 -7.81 10.06 16.06
N LEU A 65 -7.21 9.01 16.61
CA LEU A 65 -6.50 7.97 15.85
C LEU A 65 -7.32 6.70 15.64
N ASP A 66 -8.08 6.32 16.64
CA ASP A 66 -8.91 5.11 16.63
C ASP A 66 -10.25 5.38 15.93
N ASP A 67 -10.99 4.33 15.67
CA ASP A 67 -12.32 4.42 15.06
C ASP A 67 -13.30 3.54 15.86
N ILE A 68 -14.45 4.09 16.25
CA ILE A 68 -15.61 3.34 16.70
C ILE A 68 -16.74 3.59 15.71
N LEU A 69 -17.28 2.52 15.15
CA LEU A 69 -18.44 2.56 14.28
C LEU A 69 -19.67 2.14 15.06
N TYR A 70 -20.70 2.98 15.06
CA TYR A 70 -21.96 2.69 15.73
C TYR A 70 -23.15 2.86 14.77
N MET A 71 -24.06 1.92 14.79
CA MET A 71 -25.34 2.02 14.11
C MET A 71 -26.45 1.31 14.91
N ASP A 72 -27.61 1.97 14.98
CA ASP A 72 -28.85 1.43 15.51
C ASP A 72 -29.99 2.01 14.65
N THR A 73 -30.36 1.25 13.61
CA THR A 73 -31.30 1.68 12.56
C THR A 73 -32.40 0.67 12.37
N ASP A 74 -33.57 1.16 11.97
CA ASP A 74 -34.70 0.38 11.50
C ASP A 74 -34.90 0.53 9.97
N THR A 75 -36.10 0.22 9.47
CA THR A 75 -36.43 0.34 8.04
C THR A 75 -36.62 1.77 7.56
N GLU A 76 -36.74 2.76 8.45
CA GLU A 76 -37.04 4.15 8.13
C GLU A 76 -35.87 5.10 8.43
N GLY A 77 -34.92 4.68 9.29
CA GLY A 77 -33.79 5.49 9.71
C GLY A 77 -33.17 5.02 11.02
N GLY A 78 -32.61 5.93 11.79
CA GLY A 78 -31.95 5.67 13.05
C GLY A 78 -30.54 6.30 13.11
N ILE A 79 -29.74 5.92 14.10
CA ILE A 79 -28.42 6.48 14.37
C ILE A 79 -27.36 5.76 13.57
N ILE A 80 -26.51 6.53 12.86
CA ILE A 80 -25.24 6.10 12.31
C ILE A 80 -24.18 7.08 12.82
N ALA A 81 -23.28 6.64 13.69
CA ALA A 81 -22.36 7.50 14.40
C ALA A 81 -20.93 6.94 14.44
N GLY A 82 -19.98 7.81 14.69
CA GLY A 82 -18.59 7.51 14.94
C GLY A 82 -18.04 8.31 16.10
N ASP A 83 -16.94 7.89 16.68
CA ASP A 83 -16.24 8.62 17.76
C ASP A 83 -15.55 9.89 17.24
N ASN A 84 -15.20 9.93 15.95
CA ASN A 84 -14.67 11.09 15.24
C ASN A 84 -15.32 11.25 13.85
N PRO A 85 -15.11 12.36 13.13
CA PRO A 85 -15.76 12.59 11.83
C PRO A 85 -15.46 11.57 10.75
N ARG A 86 -14.23 11.00 10.71
CA ARG A 86 -13.86 9.91 9.79
C ARG A 86 -14.65 8.66 10.10
N SER A 87 -14.79 8.31 11.37
CA SER A 87 -15.53 7.13 11.81
C SER A 87 -17.01 7.19 11.44
N VAL A 88 -17.61 8.38 11.34
CA VAL A 88 -18.98 8.54 10.81
C VAL A 88 -19.07 8.11 9.34
N LEU A 89 -18.09 8.49 8.51
CA LEU A 89 -18.02 8.05 7.12
C LEU A 89 -17.83 6.53 7.01
N LEU A 90 -16.92 5.98 7.82
CA LEU A 90 -16.70 4.52 7.89
C LEU A 90 -17.97 3.78 8.33
N ALA A 91 -18.71 4.33 9.30
CA ALA A 91 -19.98 3.76 9.76
C ALA A 91 -21.05 3.78 8.65
N VAL A 92 -21.10 4.83 7.83
CA VAL A 92 -22.00 4.89 6.67
C VAL A 92 -21.67 3.78 5.66
N TYR A 93 -20.38 3.58 5.32
CA TYR A 93 -20.01 2.53 4.38
C TYR A 93 -20.23 1.13 4.97
N GLU A 94 -19.99 0.92 6.26
CA GLU A 94 -20.30 -0.35 6.92
C GLU A 94 -21.82 -0.60 6.95
N TYR A 95 -22.65 0.43 7.22
CA TYR A 95 -24.10 0.34 7.10
C TYR A 95 -24.53 -0.10 5.69
N LEU A 96 -23.98 0.55 4.65
CA LEU A 96 -24.27 0.19 3.26
C LEU A 96 -23.81 -1.25 2.93
N ARG A 97 -22.67 -1.68 3.49
CA ARG A 97 -22.21 -3.07 3.36
C ARG A 97 -23.18 -4.06 4.00
N GLN A 98 -23.76 -3.73 5.17
CA GLN A 98 -24.80 -4.52 5.83
C GLN A 98 -26.10 -4.56 4.99
N GLN A 99 -26.37 -3.52 4.21
CA GLN A 99 -27.50 -3.50 3.26
C GLN A 99 -27.21 -4.25 1.94
N GLY A 100 -26.01 -4.83 1.77
CA GLY A 100 -25.63 -5.64 0.62
C GLY A 100 -24.76 -4.95 -0.42
N CYS A 101 -24.36 -3.69 -0.22
CA CYS A 101 -23.35 -3.05 -1.08
C CYS A 101 -22.00 -3.73 -0.95
N ARG A 102 -21.25 -3.81 -2.06
CA ARG A 102 -19.87 -4.32 -2.08
C ARG A 102 -19.00 -3.45 -2.98
N TRP A 103 -17.75 -3.31 -2.60
CA TRP A 103 -16.72 -2.60 -3.36
C TRP A 103 -15.53 -3.54 -3.53
N LEU A 104 -15.31 -4.03 -4.74
CA LEU A 104 -14.34 -5.08 -5.05
C LEU A 104 -13.00 -4.54 -5.53
N PHE A 105 -13.02 -3.36 -6.17
CA PHE A 105 -11.86 -2.60 -6.64
C PHE A 105 -12.27 -1.14 -6.90
N PRO A 106 -11.32 -0.19 -7.04
CA PRO A 106 -11.61 1.22 -7.29
C PRO A 106 -12.41 1.45 -8.58
N GLY A 107 -13.20 2.51 -8.57
CA GLY A 107 -14.02 2.93 -9.70
C GLY A 107 -15.40 2.25 -9.73
N VAL A 108 -16.26 2.77 -10.60
CA VAL A 108 -17.69 2.37 -10.67
C VAL A 108 -17.90 0.92 -11.10
N ASP A 109 -16.95 0.35 -11.83
CA ASP A 109 -17.02 -1.03 -12.28
C ASP A 109 -16.79 -2.05 -11.14
N GLY A 110 -16.20 -1.59 -10.01
CA GLY A 110 -15.99 -2.38 -8.80
C GLY A 110 -17.15 -2.36 -7.81
N GLU A 111 -18.22 -1.60 -8.06
CA GLU A 111 -19.32 -1.39 -7.14
C GLU A 111 -20.52 -2.31 -7.41
N ILE A 112 -20.98 -3.02 -6.40
CA ILE A 112 -22.23 -3.75 -6.41
C ILE A 112 -23.21 -3.03 -5.50
N ILE A 113 -24.30 -2.54 -6.07
CA ILE A 113 -25.35 -1.82 -5.36
C ILE A 113 -26.68 -2.58 -5.57
N PRO A 114 -27.19 -3.26 -4.54
CA PRO A 114 -28.42 -4.04 -4.68
C PRO A 114 -29.63 -3.13 -4.80
N THR A 115 -30.64 -3.57 -5.55
CA THR A 115 -31.98 -2.97 -5.49
C THR A 115 -32.78 -3.67 -4.40
N VAL A 116 -33.27 -2.92 -3.42
CA VAL A 116 -34.03 -3.44 -2.28
C VAL A 116 -35.40 -2.77 -2.20
N LYS A 117 -36.38 -3.49 -1.66
CA LYS A 117 -37.72 -2.93 -1.44
C LYS A 117 -37.80 -2.10 -0.17
N GLU A 118 -37.04 -2.49 0.84
CA GLU A 118 -36.93 -1.85 2.14
C GLU A 118 -35.54 -2.09 2.71
N LEU A 119 -35.11 -1.24 3.63
CA LEU A 119 -33.84 -1.36 4.32
C LEU A 119 -33.96 -2.39 5.45
N ALA A 120 -32.88 -3.14 5.68
CA ALA A 120 -32.81 -4.05 6.81
C ALA A 120 -32.43 -3.31 8.09
N PRO A 121 -33.12 -3.56 9.23
CA PRO A 121 -32.68 -3.05 10.52
C PRO A 121 -31.24 -3.50 10.81
N THR A 122 -30.41 -2.56 11.28
CA THR A 122 -29.00 -2.82 11.53
C THR A 122 -28.62 -2.32 12.91
N LYS A 123 -28.00 -3.20 13.70
CA LYS A 123 -27.44 -2.84 15.00
C LYS A 123 -26.01 -3.34 15.09
N LEU A 124 -25.06 -2.40 15.18
CA LEU A 124 -23.64 -2.70 15.23
C LEU A 124 -22.91 -1.67 16.10
N ARG A 125 -21.98 -2.16 16.92
CA ARG A 125 -20.90 -1.40 17.51
C ARG A 125 -19.61 -2.15 17.21
N HIS A 126 -18.68 -1.51 16.53
CA HIS A 126 -17.43 -2.15 16.10
C HIS A 126 -16.25 -1.22 16.27
N VAL A 127 -15.16 -1.75 16.80
CA VAL A 127 -13.85 -1.11 16.86
C VAL A 127 -12.94 -1.91 15.95
N PRO A 128 -12.43 -1.33 14.86
CA PRO A 128 -11.49 -2.03 13.98
C PRO A 128 -10.26 -2.54 14.73
N THR A 129 -9.79 -3.73 14.36
CA THR A 129 -8.66 -4.38 15.06
C THR A 129 -7.38 -3.57 15.01
N CYS A 130 -7.11 -2.93 13.88
CA CYS A 130 -5.90 -2.15 13.66
C CYS A 130 -6.21 -0.65 13.60
N ARG A 131 -5.41 0.16 14.30
CA ARG A 131 -5.49 1.62 14.29
C ARG A 131 -5.15 2.20 12.93
N PHE A 132 -4.03 1.77 12.33
CA PHE A 132 -3.58 2.21 11.01
C PHE A 132 -3.94 1.17 9.96
N ARG A 133 -4.76 1.57 9.00
CA ARG A 133 -5.25 0.72 7.90
C ARG A 133 -5.09 1.51 6.61
N GLY A 134 -3.93 1.37 5.96
CA GLY A 134 -3.53 2.32 4.94
C GLY A 134 -2.87 1.73 3.71
N GLN A 135 -2.72 2.58 2.71
CA GLN A 135 -1.96 2.35 1.49
C GLN A 135 -1.11 3.57 1.15
N CYS A 136 0.02 3.31 0.50
CA CYS A 136 0.90 4.29 -0.10
C CYS A 136 0.88 4.14 -1.61
N ASN A 137 1.18 5.21 -2.34
CA ASN A 137 1.25 5.18 -3.80
C ASN A 137 2.52 4.49 -4.32
N GLU A 138 2.36 3.65 -5.35
CA GLU A 138 3.45 2.93 -6.04
C GLU A 138 3.00 2.48 -7.45
N GLY A 139 3.92 2.03 -8.29
CA GLY A 139 3.63 1.46 -9.60
C GLY A 139 3.51 2.48 -10.72
N ALA A 140 2.61 2.25 -11.67
CA ALA A 140 2.32 3.17 -12.76
C ALA A 140 0.96 3.84 -12.54
N GLU A 141 0.99 5.07 -12.04
CA GLU A 141 -0.20 5.79 -11.59
C GLU A 141 -0.72 6.78 -12.62
N TYR A 142 -2.04 6.91 -12.70
CA TYR A 142 -2.69 8.01 -13.39
C TYR A 142 -3.71 8.72 -12.47
N GLN A 143 -3.91 10.01 -12.70
CA GLN A 143 -4.62 10.88 -11.75
C GLN A 143 -6.02 10.38 -11.38
N GLN A 144 -6.82 9.92 -12.38
CA GLN A 144 -8.17 9.44 -12.09
C GLN A 144 -8.15 8.21 -11.14
N ASN A 145 -7.20 7.29 -11.35
CA ASN A 145 -7.06 6.12 -10.49
C ASN A 145 -6.68 6.51 -9.05
N MET A 146 -5.80 7.51 -8.89
CA MET A 146 -5.47 8.02 -7.56
C MET A 146 -6.70 8.55 -6.82
N LEU A 147 -7.55 9.32 -7.50
CA LEU A 147 -8.80 9.82 -6.93
C LEU A 147 -9.77 8.68 -6.58
N GLU A 148 -9.88 7.68 -7.45
CA GLU A 148 -10.70 6.49 -7.21
C GLU A 148 -10.17 5.62 -6.05
N ALA A 149 -8.85 5.49 -5.92
CA ALA A 149 -8.23 4.77 -4.80
C ALA A 149 -8.48 5.48 -3.45
N ILE A 150 -8.40 6.83 -3.42
CA ILE A 150 -8.74 7.63 -2.25
C ILE A 150 -10.23 7.44 -1.88
N GLU A 151 -11.13 7.44 -2.87
CA GLU A 151 -12.55 7.18 -2.66
C GLU A 151 -12.81 5.75 -2.15
N PHE A 152 -12.08 4.76 -2.68
CA PHE A 152 -12.20 3.36 -2.31
C PHE A 152 -11.72 3.06 -0.89
N THR A 153 -10.71 3.79 -0.40
CA THR A 153 -10.10 3.58 0.92
C THR A 153 -11.11 3.43 2.06
N PRO A 154 -12.03 4.39 2.33
CA PRO A 154 -13.00 4.24 3.40
C PRO A 154 -14.11 3.22 3.09
N LYS A 155 -14.39 2.92 1.82
CA LYS A 155 -15.41 1.93 1.40
C LYS A 155 -15.08 0.52 1.86
N VAL A 156 -13.79 0.21 2.02
CA VAL A 156 -13.30 -1.09 2.50
C VAL A 156 -12.83 -1.05 3.96
N GLY A 157 -13.14 0.03 4.69
CA GLY A 157 -12.86 0.16 6.11
C GLY A 157 -11.45 0.66 6.44
N MET A 158 -10.68 1.13 5.45
CA MET A 158 -9.36 1.75 5.68
C MET A 158 -9.48 3.23 6.05
N ASN A 159 -8.46 3.77 6.74
CA ASN A 159 -8.50 5.12 7.31
C ASN A 159 -7.25 5.97 7.04
N VAL A 160 -6.23 5.43 6.40
CA VAL A 160 -4.96 6.10 6.08
C VAL A 160 -4.74 6.11 4.58
N PHE A 161 -4.30 7.26 4.05
CA PHE A 161 -3.75 7.36 2.70
C PHE A 161 -2.42 8.10 2.76
N MET A 162 -1.37 7.48 2.19
CA MET A 162 -0.04 8.06 2.11
C MET A 162 0.29 8.43 0.68
N GLN A 163 0.92 9.60 0.50
CA GLN A 163 1.54 10.00 -0.76
C GLN A 163 3.04 10.17 -0.55
N GLU A 164 3.84 9.31 -1.16
CA GLU A 164 5.29 9.41 -1.08
C GLU A 164 5.84 10.46 -2.04
N PHE A 165 6.93 11.10 -1.65
CA PHE A 165 7.66 12.17 -2.31
C PHE A 165 6.96 13.54 -2.38
N LEU A 166 7.77 14.59 -2.36
CA LEU A 166 7.34 15.97 -2.57
C LEU A 166 6.54 16.10 -3.88
N ILE A 167 7.06 15.53 -4.96
CA ILE A 167 6.41 15.41 -6.26
C ILE A 167 6.53 13.94 -6.69
N PRO A 168 5.46 13.15 -6.71
CA PRO A 168 5.49 11.72 -7.06
C PRO A 168 5.68 11.47 -8.56
N SER A 169 6.56 12.24 -9.20
CA SER A 169 6.79 12.23 -10.65
C SER A 169 7.16 10.86 -11.18
N PHE A 170 7.86 10.08 -10.38
CA PHE A 170 8.35 8.77 -10.75
C PHE A 170 7.19 7.81 -11.11
N TYR A 171 6.20 7.72 -10.24
CA TYR A 171 5.05 6.83 -10.42
C TYR A 171 4.16 7.26 -11.60
N TYR A 172 3.81 8.55 -11.65
CA TYR A 172 3.02 9.09 -12.77
C TYR A 172 3.73 8.92 -14.12
N ARG A 173 5.04 9.14 -14.17
CA ARG A 173 5.80 9.00 -15.42
C ARG A 173 5.79 7.59 -15.95
N HIS A 174 5.80 6.55 -15.12
CA HIS A 174 5.66 5.18 -15.58
C HIS A 174 4.39 4.95 -16.40
N TYR A 175 3.27 5.48 -15.94
CA TYR A 175 2.02 5.38 -16.68
C TYR A 175 2.02 6.24 -17.94
N TYR A 176 2.30 7.54 -17.84
CA TYR A 176 2.17 8.48 -18.97
C TYR A 176 3.29 8.35 -20.01
N ARG A 177 4.39 7.71 -19.69
CA ARG A 177 5.43 7.31 -20.65
C ARG A 177 5.17 5.94 -21.27
N HIS A 178 4.17 5.21 -20.79
CA HIS A 178 3.85 3.85 -21.18
C HIS A 178 5.02 2.88 -20.95
N ASP A 179 5.73 3.05 -19.84
CA ASP A 179 6.87 2.21 -19.48
C ASP A 179 6.46 0.73 -19.43
N GLN A 180 7.31 -0.16 -19.95
CA GLN A 180 7.04 -1.60 -20.13
C GLN A 180 5.87 -1.94 -21.07
N ASN A 181 5.08 -0.96 -21.54
CA ASN A 181 4.03 -1.17 -22.51
C ASN A 181 4.54 -0.85 -23.92
N GLU A 182 4.87 -1.89 -24.68
CA GLU A 182 5.45 -1.80 -26.01
C GLU A 182 4.41 -1.46 -27.12
N GLU A 183 3.19 -1.17 -26.75
CA GLU A 183 2.25 -0.57 -27.67
C GLU A 183 2.82 0.77 -28.14
N ASN A 184 2.99 0.93 -29.46
CA ASN A 184 3.71 2.08 -30.03
C ASN A 184 2.90 3.37 -29.90
N ARG A 185 2.87 3.92 -28.68
CA ARG A 185 2.26 5.20 -28.35
C ARG A 185 3.33 6.21 -27.92
N PRO A 186 3.28 7.48 -28.37
CA PRO A 186 4.16 8.51 -27.85
C PRO A 186 3.82 8.79 -26.38
N PRO A 187 4.81 9.16 -25.55
CA PRO A 187 4.57 9.61 -24.18
C PRO A 187 3.59 10.78 -24.12
N GLU A 188 2.71 10.79 -23.14
CA GLU A 188 1.86 11.93 -22.87
C GLU A 188 2.64 13.07 -22.20
N PRO A 189 2.40 14.34 -22.56
CA PRO A 189 3.17 15.47 -22.06
C PRO A 189 2.73 15.85 -20.64
N VAL A 190 3.23 15.12 -19.63
CA VAL A 190 2.98 15.42 -18.22
C VAL A 190 4.22 16.03 -17.58
N THR A 191 4.06 17.21 -16.95
CA THR A 191 5.12 17.96 -16.28
C THR A 191 5.08 17.75 -14.77
N ASP A 192 6.21 17.99 -14.07
CA ASP A 192 6.27 17.95 -12.60
C ASP A 192 5.30 18.97 -11.97
N GLU A 193 5.11 20.14 -12.57
CA GLU A 193 4.10 21.12 -12.12
C GLU A 193 2.67 20.55 -12.19
N THR A 194 2.37 19.80 -13.25
CA THR A 194 1.06 19.13 -13.39
C THR A 194 0.88 18.07 -12.30
N ILE A 195 1.90 17.24 -12.06
CA ILE A 195 1.87 16.18 -11.05
C ILE A 195 1.75 16.77 -9.65
N TRP A 196 2.47 17.85 -9.37
CA TRP A 196 2.34 18.56 -8.11
C TRP A 196 0.89 19.08 -7.86
N LYS A 197 0.26 19.65 -8.89
CA LYS A 197 -1.16 20.07 -8.81
C LYS A 197 -2.10 18.90 -8.59
N TRP A 198 -1.82 17.74 -9.18
CA TRP A 198 -2.57 16.52 -8.97
C TRP A 198 -2.41 15.97 -7.54
N LYS A 199 -1.21 16.04 -6.99
CA LYS A 199 -0.99 15.71 -5.57
C LYS A 199 -1.89 16.56 -4.67
N ILE A 200 -1.97 17.87 -4.89
CA ILE A 200 -2.85 18.77 -4.11
C ILE A 200 -4.34 18.40 -4.29
N GLN A 201 -4.76 17.97 -5.47
CA GLN A 201 -6.12 17.45 -5.63
C GLN A 201 -6.37 16.20 -4.79
N CYS A 202 -5.42 15.28 -4.76
CA CYS A 202 -5.49 14.10 -3.89
C CYS A 202 -5.57 14.49 -2.41
N GLU A 203 -4.75 15.41 -1.95
CA GLU A 203 -4.78 15.96 -0.57
C GLU A 203 -6.16 16.53 -0.21
N THR A 204 -6.77 17.26 -1.15
CA THR A 204 -8.12 17.79 -0.97
C THR A 204 -9.17 16.69 -0.79
N GLU A 205 -9.08 15.62 -1.57
CA GLU A 205 -10.01 14.50 -1.48
C GLU A 205 -9.77 13.62 -0.23
N ILE A 206 -8.53 13.49 0.22
CA ILE A 206 -8.16 12.84 1.50
C ILE A 206 -8.78 13.63 2.67
N ALA A 207 -8.54 14.94 2.70
CA ALA A 207 -9.06 15.83 3.75
C ALA A 207 -10.60 15.88 3.78
N ARG A 208 -11.25 15.89 2.61
CA ARG A 208 -12.71 15.89 2.49
C ARG A 208 -13.35 14.67 3.16
N ARG A 209 -12.66 13.54 3.17
CA ARG A 209 -13.10 12.27 3.78
C ARG A 209 -12.65 12.13 5.24
N GLY A 210 -11.86 13.06 5.74
CA GLY A 210 -11.27 12.99 7.09
C GLY A 210 -10.27 11.84 7.27
N LEU A 211 -9.72 11.30 6.18
CA LEU A 211 -8.70 10.25 6.25
C LEU A 211 -7.43 10.80 6.90
N GLN A 212 -6.69 9.96 7.59
CA GLN A 212 -5.36 10.31 8.06
C GLN A 212 -4.45 10.47 6.84
N TYR A 213 -3.96 11.69 6.63
CA TYR A 213 -3.02 11.97 5.56
C TYR A 213 -1.60 11.78 6.05
N HIS A 214 -0.88 10.86 5.43
CA HIS A 214 0.52 10.59 5.61
C HIS A 214 1.28 11.12 4.38
N ASP A 215 2.39 11.81 4.57
CA ASP A 215 3.08 12.50 3.48
C ASP A 215 4.59 12.32 3.52
N MET A 216 5.22 12.46 2.39
CA MET A 216 6.66 12.40 2.13
C MET A 216 7.22 10.97 2.16
N GLY A 217 8.17 10.65 2.98
CA GLY A 217 8.96 9.44 2.97
C GLY A 217 10.44 9.77 2.79
N HIS A 218 11.01 9.38 1.68
CA HIS A 218 12.39 9.69 1.31
C HIS A 218 12.54 11.11 0.73
N GLY A 219 13.77 11.64 0.74
CA GLY A 219 14.12 12.90 0.06
C GLY A 219 14.63 14.01 0.97
N TRP A 220 14.20 14.11 2.20
CA TRP A 220 14.50 15.21 3.12
C TRP A 220 15.96 15.66 3.15
N SER A 221 16.89 14.69 3.19
CA SER A 221 18.32 14.96 3.35
C SER A 221 18.94 15.61 2.12
N VAL A 222 18.50 15.25 0.92
CA VAL A 222 19.04 15.76 -0.34
C VAL A 222 18.32 17.01 -0.80
N ASP A 223 17.00 17.10 -0.60
CA ASP A 223 16.21 18.29 -0.90
C ASP A 223 16.70 19.51 -0.06
N ALA A 224 17.03 19.30 1.22
CA ALA A 224 17.56 20.32 2.11
C ALA A 224 18.89 20.95 1.67
N ILE A 225 19.61 20.28 0.77
CA ILE A 225 20.89 20.78 0.20
C ILE A 225 20.76 21.14 -1.29
N GLY A 226 19.54 21.27 -1.79
CA GLY A 226 19.23 21.72 -3.14
C GLY A 226 19.39 20.66 -4.23
N ILE A 227 19.31 19.38 -3.88
CA ILE A 227 19.31 18.27 -4.82
C ILE A 227 17.91 17.69 -4.86
N PRO A 228 17.11 17.91 -5.92
CA PRO A 228 15.74 17.44 -5.97
C PRO A 228 15.64 15.89 -5.92
N SER A 229 15.00 15.36 -4.89
CA SER A 229 14.87 13.91 -4.66
C SER A 229 14.06 13.19 -5.73
N TYR A 230 13.09 13.88 -6.32
CA TYR A 230 12.17 13.33 -7.33
C TYR A 230 12.78 13.19 -8.74
N LEU A 231 13.98 13.72 -8.97
CA LEU A 231 14.69 13.57 -10.24
C LEU A 231 15.47 12.25 -10.26
N ARG A 232 15.35 11.51 -11.35
CA ARG A 232 16.05 10.22 -11.55
C ARG A 232 16.85 10.17 -12.86
N ASP A 233 16.98 11.27 -13.58
CA ASP A 233 17.60 11.32 -14.90
C ASP A 233 19.07 11.76 -14.84
N ASP A 234 19.79 11.57 -15.94
CA ASP A 234 21.19 11.97 -16.09
C ASP A 234 21.41 13.49 -16.00
N ASP A 235 20.33 14.28 -16.02
CA ASP A 235 20.35 15.74 -15.95
C ASP A 235 20.42 16.31 -14.53
N ILE A 236 20.64 15.47 -13.50
CA ILE A 236 20.76 15.92 -12.12
C ILE A 236 22.04 16.76 -11.95
N ILE A 237 21.85 18.03 -11.66
CA ILE A 237 22.96 18.94 -11.33
C ILE A 237 23.09 19.00 -9.81
N VAL A 238 24.21 18.46 -9.30
CA VAL A 238 24.55 18.57 -7.88
C VAL A 238 25.22 19.95 -7.66
N PRO A 239 24.69 20.81 -6.77
CA PRO A 239 25.34 22.05 -6.42
C PRO A 239 26.74 21.80 -5.91
N ALA A 240 27.73 22.62 -6.33
CA ALA A 240 29.13 22.39 -6.00
C ALA A 240 29.43 22.38 -4.48
N ASP A 241 28.67 23.15 -3.72
CA ASP A 241 28.72 23.20 -2.26
C ASP A 241 28.00 22.06 -1.56
N ALA A 242 27.14 21.31 -2.26
CA ALA A 242 26.41 20.18 -1.70
C ALA A 242 27.30 18.94 -1.49
N TYR A 243 28.35 18.75 -2.29
CA TYR A 243 29.22 17.57 -2.18
C TYR A 243 29.83 17.37 -0.79
N GLN A 244 30.15 18.44 -0.05
CA GLN A 244 30.66 18.35 1.31
C GLN A 244 29.68 17.72 2.30
N TYR A 245 28.39 17.72 1.99
CA TYR A 245 27.32 17.20 2.83
C TYR A 245 26.96 15.73 2.49
N LEU A 246 27.33 15.24 1.31
CA LEU A 246 27.07 13.86 0.90
C LEU A 246 27.88 12.88 1.74
N ALA A 247 27.37 11.66 1.89
CA ALA A 247 28.08 10.58 2.57
C ALA A 247 29.40 10.29 1.86
N GLU A 248 30.46 10.08 2.66
CA GLU A 248 31.74 9.57 2.16
C GLU A 248 31.67 8.05 2.13
N VAL A 249 31.63 7.45 0.96
CA VAL A 249 31.64 6.01 0.78
C VAL A 249 32.84 5.62 -0.08
N ASN A 250 33.67 4.71 0.41
CA ASN A 250 34.92 4.34 -0.24
C ASN A 250 35.82 5.56 -0.55
N GLY A 251 35.81 6.57 0.32
CA GLY A 251 36.63 7.79 0.20
C GLY A 251 36.09 8.81 -0.80
N VAL A 252 34.90 8.63 -1.34
CA VAL A 252 34.27 9.53 -2.32
C VAL A 252 32.98 10.10 -1.77
N ARG A 253 32.71 11.40 -2.02
CA ARG A 253 31.43 12.07 -1.73
C ARG A 253 30.73 12.36 -3.05
N ASP A 254 29.71 11.56 -3.37
CA ASP A 254 28.92 11.72 -4.59
C ASP A 254 27.51 11.13 -4.39
N LEU A 255 26.63 11.31 -5.36
CA LEU A 255 25.34 10.65 -5.38
C LEU A 255 25.50 9.12 -5.49
N TRP A 256 24.91 8.40 -4.55
CA TRP A 256 24.93 6.93 -4.58
C TRP A 256 24.21 6.42 -5.83
N LYS A 257 24.94 5.67 -6.67
CA LYS A 257 24.44 5.18 -7.96
C LYS A 257 23.76 6.26 -8.83
N ARG A 258 24.18 7.53 -8.68
CA ARG A 258 23.61 8.71 -9.34
C ARG A 258 22.11 8.94 -9.07
N LYS A 259 21.59 8.43 -7.94
CA LYS A 259 20.18 8.57 -7.55
C LYS A 259 20.07 9.37 -6.26
N PRO A 260 19.43 10.56 -6.27
CA PRO A 260 19.28 11.40 -5.07
C PRO A 260 18.60 10.70 -3.92
N THR A 261 17.48 10.02 -4.17
CA THR A 261 16.71 9.29 -3.13
C THR A 261 17.52 8.21 -2.43
N PHE A 262 18.50 7.60 -3.11
CA PHE A 262 19.36 6.55 -2.53
C PHE A 262 20.56 7.11 -1.79
N THR A 263 20.77 8.43 -1.85
CA THR A 263 21.98 9.04 -1.35
C THR A 263 21.88 9.38 0.13
N GLN A 264 22.75 8.78 0.92
CA GLN A 264 22.93 9.14 2.32
C GLN A 264 23.79 10.38 2.45
N VAL A 265 23.78 10.99 3.64
CA VAL A 265 24.49 12.25 3.92
C VAL A 265 25.40 12.12 5.15
N CYS A 266 26.30 13.12 5.33
CA CYS A 266 27.26 13.15 6.43
C CYS A 266 26.58 13.59 7.74
N MET A 267 26.00 12.66 8.47
CA MET A 267 25.20 12.93 9.69
C MET A 267 25.99 13.56 10.84
N SER A 268 27.31 13.44 10.89
CA SER A 268 28.14 14.13 11.88
C SER A 268 28.31 15.63 11.63
N ASN A 269 27.87 16.13 10.46
CA ASN A 269 27.95 17.55 10.11
C ASN A 269 26.74 18.30 10.70
N GLU A 270 26.96 19.11 11.73
CA GLU A 270 25.90 19.86 12.42
C GLU A 270 25.21 20.91 11.52
N VAL A 271 25.97 21.52 10.61
CA VAL A 271 25.41 22.50 9.66
C VAL A 271 24.41 21.82 8.73
N LEU A 272 24.73 20.62 8.28
CA LEU A 272 23.86 19.81 7.45
C LEU A 272 22.58 19.40 8.23
N ARG A 273 22.73 18.85 9.44
CA ARG A 273 21.56 18.46 10.24
C ARG A 273 20.62 19.65 10.46
N LYS A 274 21.20 20.83 10.76
CA LYS A 274 20.39 22.04 10.88
C LYS A 274 19.64 22.39 9.60
N LYS A 275 20.29 22.27 8.42
CA LYS A 275 19.61 22.50 7.13
C LYS A 275 18.43 21.53 6.93
N ILE A 276 18.61 20.24 7.24
CA ILE A 276 17.55 19.23 7.14
C ILE A 276 16.40 19.55 8.10
N VAL A 277 16.71 19.88 9.34
CA VAL A 277 15.72 20.24 10.36
C VAL A 277 14.93 21.51 9.96
N ASP A 278 15.62 22.57 9.52
CA ASP A 278 14.96 23.79 9.08
C ASP A 278 14.04 23.52 7.89
N TYR A 279 14.52 22.80 6.87
CA TYR A 279 13.75 22.43 5.68
C TYR A 279 12.49 21.63 6.02
N THR A 280 12.62 20.62 6.91
CA THR A 280 11.48 19.82 7.35
C THR A 280 10.47 20.62 8.16
N ALA A 281 10.95 21.51 9.03
CA ALA A 281 10.09 22.37 9.82
C ALA A 281 9.38 23.43 8.97
N ASP A 282 10.04 23.99 7.94
CA ASP A 282 9.42 24.90 6.96
C ASP A 282 8.31 24.17 6.17
N TYR A 283 8.55 22.91 5.80
CA TYR A 283 7.54 22.06 5.16
C TYR A 283 6.35 21.83 6.09
N ALA A 284 6.58 21.40 7.32
CA ALA A 284 5.53 21.15 8.31
C ALA A 284 4.67 22.41 8.58
N GLU A 285 5.30 23.59 8.66
CA GLU A 285 4.61 24.86 8.87
C GLU A 285 3.70 25.25 7.69
N SER A 286 4.15 24.98 6.46
CA SER A 286 3.38 25.26 5.24
C SER A 286 2.33 24.20 4.90
N HIS A 287 2.41 23.00 5.49
CA HIS A 287 1.52 21.85 5.24
C HIS A 287 0.80 21.39 6.51
N GLY A 288 0.22 22.32 7.26
CA GLY A 288 -0.47 22.03 8.53
C GLY A 288 -1.68 21.10 8.45
N HIS A 289 -2.10 20.70 7.24
CA HIS A 289 -3.15 19.71 7.01
C HIS A 289 -2.62 18.26 6.97
N VAL A 290 -1.30 18.06 6.96
CA VAL A 290 -0.68 16.73 7.02
C VAL A 290 -0.72 16.22 8.46
N HIS A 291 -1.29 15.04 8.68
CA HIS A 291 -1.37 14.45 10.01
C HIS A 291 -0.03 13.84 10.44
N TYR A 292 0.67 13.16 9.51
CA TYR A 292 1.91 12.47 9.74
C TYR A 292 2.92 12.74 8.64
N LEU A 293 4.06 13.33 8.97
CA LEU A 293 5.21 13.42 8.08
C LEU A 293 6.10 12.19 8.26
N HIS A 294 6.27 11.44 7.19
CA HIS A 294 7.24 10.36 7.12
C HIS A 294 8.62 10.97 6.88
N PHE A 295 9.51 10.80 7.83
CA PHE A 295 10.84 11.37 7.80
C PHE A 295 11.88 10.26 7.68
N TRP A 296 12.17 9.82 6.45
CA TRP A 296 13.05 8.70 6.16
C TRP A 296 14.42 9.18 5.65
N LEU A 297 15.45 8.37 5.90
CA LEU A 297 16.80 8.60 5.36
C LEU A 297 16.86 8.19 3.88
N GLY A 298 18.05 8.18 3.26
CA GLY A 298 18.20 7.73 1.88
C GLY A 298 17.79 6.26 1.71
N ASP A 299 17.18 5.95 0.58
CA ASP A 299 16.66 4.62 0.23
C ASP A 299 17.79 3.72 -0.30
N ALA A 300 18.77 3.43 0.53
CA ALA A 300 19.85 2.50 0.19
C ALA A 300 20.46 1.88 1.43
N MET A 301 20.75 0.60 1.34
CA MET A 301 21.53 -0.14 2.33
C MET A 301 23.02 -0.02 2.04
N ASN A 302 23.82 -0.05 3.13
CA ASN A 302 25.28 -0.08 3.04
C ASN A 302 25.88 1.11 2.26
N ALA A 303 25.31 2.30 2.42
CA ALA A 303 25.74 3.53 1.75
C ALA A 303 25.95 4.70 2.72
N HIS A 304 26.14 4.42 4.01
CA HIS A 304 26.32 5.44 5.05
C HIS A 304 27.74 6.02 5.07
N CYS A 305 27.86 7.24 5.63
CA CYS A 305 29.09 8.00 5.64
C CYS A 305 30.19 7.32 6.46
N GLU A 306 31.35 7.11 5.84
CA GLU A 306 32.54 6.47 6.42
C GLU A 306 33.56 7.45 7.00
N CYS A 307 33.30 8.76 7.01
CA CYS A 307 34.25 9.72 7.57
C CYS A 307 34.49 9.44 9.07
N ALA A 308 35.65 9.90 9.57
CA ALA A 308 36.09 9.62 10.94
C ALA A 308 35.06 10.00 12.01
N ASN A 309 34.29 11.06 11.79
CA ASN A 309 33.28 11.52 12.74
C ASN A 309 31.96 10.71 12.67
N CYS A 310 31.56 10.23 11.48
CA CYS A 310 30.35 9.43 11.35
C CYS A 310 30.52 8.00 11.90
N ARG A 311 31.73 7.43 11.79
CA ARG A 311 32.02 6.04 12.25
C ARG A 311 31.87 5.80 13.75
N VAL A 312 31.78 6.87 14.55
CA VAL A 312 31.69 6.74 16.02
C VAL A 312 30.32 6.29 16.51
N LYS A 313 29.30 6.37 15.65
CA LYS A 313 27.92 5.99 15.98
C LYS A 313 27.29 5.17 14.85
N THR A 314 26.28 4.38 15.20
CA THR A 314 25.47 3.65 14.20
C THR A 314 24.56 4.62 13.40
N PRO A 315 24.09 4.24 12.22
CA PRO A 315 23.08 5.02 11.49
C PRO A 315 21.84 5.35 12.34
N SER A 316 21.35 4.39 13.12
CA SER A 316 20.23 4.59 14.02
C SER A 316 20.52 5.60 15.12
N ASP A 317 21.73 5.61 15.71
CA ASP A 317 22.11 6.63 16.69
C ASP A 317 22.11 8.03 16.07
N TRP A 318 22.70 8.20 14.86
CA TRP A 318 22.65 9.47 14.14
C TRP A 318 21.22 9.89 13.81
N TYR A 319 20.38 8.94 13.47
CA TYR A 319 18.96 9.19 13.20
C TYR A 319 18.23 9.70 14.45
N MET A 320 18.46 9.11 15.60
CA MET A 320 17.88 9.60 16.88
C MET A 320 18.35 11.03 17.21
N ILE A 321 19.60 11.38 16.95
CA ILE A 321 20.10 12.75 17.12
C ILE A 321 19.32 13.71 16.22
N LEU A 322 19.21 13.41 14.93
CA LEU A 322 18.51 14.24 13.96
C LEU A 322 17.03 14.42 14.32
N LEU A 323 16.37 13.33 14.72
CA LEU A 323 14.95 13.37 15.13
C LEU A 323 14.74 14.19 16.40
N ASN A 324 15.65 14.13 17.39
CA ASN A 324 15.57 14.99 18.58
C ASN A 324 15.80 16.47 18.24
N GLU A 325 16.68 16.77 17.28
CA GLU A 325 16.89 18.15 16.79
C GLU A 325 15.63 18.65 16.06
N LEU A 326 14.97 17.79 15.26
CA LEU A 326 13.72 18.10 14.58
C LEU A 326 12.58 18.35 15.59
N ASP A 327 12.42 17.49 16.61
CA ASP A 327 11.41 17.68 17.67
C ASP A 327 11.59 19.02 18.40
N ALA A 328 12.83 19.36 18.73
CA ALA A 328 13.12 20.64 19.39
C ALA A 328 12.74 21.86 18.52
N GLU A 329 13.01 21.79 17.20
CA GLU A 329 12.65 22.88 16.28
C GLU A 329 11.14 22.97 16.04
N LEU A 330 10.43 21.84 15.82
CA LEU A 330 8.98 21.82 15.69
C LEU A 330 8.30 22.38 16.97
N THR A 331 8.79 21.98 18.13
CA THR A 331 8.29 22.49 19.42
C THR A 331 8.55 23.99 19.57
N ARG A 332 9.74 24.47 19.19
CA ARG A 332 10.09 25.91 19.22
C ARG A 332 9.15 26.73 18.32
N ARG A 333 8.73 26.17 17.18
CA ARG A 333 7.77 26.81 16.26
C ARG A 333 6.30 26.65 16.68
N GLY A 334 6.00 25.84 17.69
CA GLY A 334 4.64 25.55 18.14
C GLY A 334 3.86 24.63 17.19
N LEU A 335 4.55 23.75 16.46
CA LEU A 335 3.98 22.82 15.50
C LEU A 335 3.72 21.45 16.16
N ASP A 336 2.50 20.94 16.05
CA ASP A 336 2.07 19.65 16.61
C ASP A 336 2.21 18.48 15.61
N THR A 337 2.83 18.73 14.47
CA THR A 337 3.06 17.74 13.41
C THR A 337 3.64 16.44 13.97
N LYS A 338 3.02 15.30 13.66
CA LYS A 338 3.50 13.98 14.03
C LYS A 338 4.53 13.49 13.02
N ILE A 339 5.54 12.77 13.50
CA ILE A 339 6.65 12.27 12.68
C ILE A 339 6.66 10.75 12.69
N VAL A 340 6.71 10.15 11.50
CA VAL A 340 6.92 8.71 11.34
C VAL A 340 8.36 8.47 10.92
N PHE A 341 9.12 7.81 11.78
CA PHE A 341 10.50 7.41 11.51
C PHE A 341 10.58 5.92 11.22
N ILE A 342 11.59 5.49 10.45
CA ILE A 342 11.61 4.15 9.85
C ILE A 342 12.74 3.27 10.38
N ALA A 343 12.41 2.03 10.74
CA ALA A 343 13.35 0.92 10.89
C ALA A 343 13.41 0.13 9.59
N TYR A 344 14.40 0.43 8.76
CA TYR A 344 14.53 -0.03 7.39
C TYR A 344 16.00 -0.09 6.97
N THR A 345 16.40 -1.10 6.22
CA THR A 345 17.80 -1.28 5.81
C THR A 345 18.79 -1.11 6.98
N ASP A 346 19.72 -0.17 6.97
CA ASP A 346 20.70 0.03 8.04
C ASP A 346 20.08 0.51 9.38
N THR A 347 18.92 1.18 9.35
CA THR A 347 18.20 1.57 10.57
C THR A 347 17.31 0.46 11.13
N LEU A 348 17.28 -0.72 10.51
CA LEU A 348 16.66 -1.91 11.11
C LEU A 348 17.34 -2.30 12.42
N TRP A 349 18.66 -2.05 12.54
CA TRP A 349 19.39 -2.17 13.80
C TRP A 349 19.01 -1.05 14.76
N ALA A 350 18.46 -1.40 15.91
CA ALA A 350 18.07 -0.43 16.94
C ALA A 350 19.29 0.40 17.41
N PRO A 351 19.08 1.67 17.83
CA PRO A 351 20.15 2.54 18.28
C PRO A 351 20.82 2.01 19.56
N VAL A 352 22.13 2.15 19.63
CA VAL A 352 22.94 1.63 20.75
C VAL A 352 22.98 2.64 21.90
N GLU A 353 23.32 3.90 21.63
CA GLU A 353 23.56 4.94 22.62
C GLU A 353 22.43 5.96 22.72
N GLU A 354 21.90 6.39 21.58
CA GLU A 354 20.94 7.50 21.50
C GLU A 354 19.49 7.02 21.66
N ARG A 355 18.63 7.92 22.14
CA ARG A 355 17.19 7.65 22.34
C ARG A 355 16.39 8.88 21.97
N LEU A 356 15.13 8.67 21.52
CA LEU A 356 14.17 9.75 21.41
C LEU A 356 13.78 10.28 22.79
N LYS A 357 13.66 11.60 22.92
CA LYS A 357 13.33 12.29 24.18
C LYS A 357 11.82 12.51 24.35
N CYS A 358 11.09 12.56 23.24
CA CYS A 358 9.65 12.72 23.22
C CYS A 358 9.02 11.49 22.54
N ASN A 359 8.04 10.83 23.16
CA ASN A 359 7.38 9.66 22.57
C ASN A 359 6.08 10.05 21.85
N ASP A 360 5.45 11.15 22.24
CA ASP A 360 4.10 11.51 21.76
C ASP A 360 4.10 12.07 20.33
N ARG A 361 5.25 12.61 19.88
CA ARG A 361 5.40 13.13 18.52
C ARG A 361 5.67 12.03 17.50
N PHE A 362 6.31 10.93 17.91
CA PHE A 362 6.87 9.95 17.00
C PHE A 362 6.06 8.66 16.90
N THR A 363 6.10 8.04 15.73
CA THR A 363 5.63 6.67 15.48
C THR A 363 6.74 5.91 14.74
N LEU A 364 7.08 4.71 15.22
CA LEU A 364 8.03 3.84 14.52
C LEU A 364 7.31 3.11 13.38
N LEU A 365 7.85 3.22 12.19
CA LEU A 365 7.44 2.43 11.04
C LEU A 365 8.47 1.32 10.82
N PHE A 366 7.99 0.08 10.91
CA PHE A 366 8.81 -1.12 10.73
C PHE A 366 8.62 -1.66 9.31
N ALA A 367 9.68 -1.68 8.50
CA ALA A 367 9.64 -2.02 7.09
C ALA A 367 10.53 -3.24 6.75
N PRO A 368 10.00 -4.47 6.78
CA PRO A 368 10.76 -5.71 6.59
C PRO A 368 10.94 -6.11 5.12
N ILE A 369 11.45 -5.23 4.28
CA ILE A 369 11.52 -5.40 2.82
C ILE A 369 12.21 -6.68 2.34
N SER A 370 13.12 -7.26 3.13
CA SER A 370 13.91 -8.44 2.73
C SER A 370 13.26 -9.79 3.04
N ARG A 371 12.05 -9.78 3.61
CA ARG A 371 11.33 -11.03 3.92
C ARG A 371 10.90 -11.79 2.67
N LYS A 372 10.62 -13.07 2.83
CA LYS A 372 9.92 -13.89 1.83
C LYS A 372 8.41 -13.75 2.02
N TYR A 373 7.69 -13.54 0.93
CA TYR A 373 6.22 -13.43 0.94
C TYR A 373 5.50 -14.76 0.69
N THR A 374 6.25 -15.85 0.56
CA THR A 374 5.73 -17.22 0.60
C THR A 374 5.46 -17.72 2.02
N GLU A 375 6.03 -17.05 3.02
CA GLU A 375 5.98 -17.41 4.44
C GLU A 375 5.39 -16.25 5.25
N PRO A 376 4.35 -16.50 6.08
CA PRO A 376 3.74 -15.42 6.87
C PRO A 376 4.61 -15.00 8.05
N LEU A 377 4.48 -13.75 8.46
CA LEU A 377 5.03 -13.18 9.68
C LEU A 377 4.08 -13.49 10.86
N THR A 378 4.27 -14.62 11.53
CA THR A 378 3.36 -15.08 12.60
C THR A 378 3.52 -14.37 13.94
N GLY A 379 4.55 -13.55 14.11
CA GLY A 379 4.89 -12.92 15.39
C GLY A 379 5.78 -13.78 16.28
N GLU A 380 6.15 -14.98 15.85
CA GLU A 380 7.05 -15.85 16.59
C GLU A 380 8.51 -15.43 16.37
N ILE A 381 9.34 -15.50 17.41
CA ILE A 381 10.76 -15.14 17.38
C ILE A 381 11.63 -16.37 17.64
N GLY A 382 11.17 -17.32 18.44
CA GLY A 382 11.93 -18.49 18.83
C GLY A 382 13.27 -18.11 19.46
N ASP A 383 14.35 -18.77 19.01
CA ASP A 383 15.74 -18.49 19.43
C ASP A 383 16.47 -17.50 18.50
N ALA A 384 15.76 -16.88 17.54
CA ALA A 384 16.34 -15.96 16.59
C ALA A 384 16.90 -14.71 17.26
N LYS A 385 18.05 -14.23 16.76
CA LYS A 385 18.75 -13.06 17.27
C LYS A 385 19.14 -12.14 16.14
N THR A 386 19.26 -10.86 16.45
CA THR A 386 19.89 -9.88 15.56
C THR A 386 21.38 -10.18 15.41
N VAL A 387 21.94 -9.86 14.25
CA VAL A 387 23.40 -9.88 14.07
C VAL A 387 23.96 -8.48 14.37
N PRO A 388 25.23 -8.35 14.77
CA PRO A 388 25.87 -7.05 14.99
C PRO A 388 25.83 -6.20 13.70
N TYR A 389 25.60 -4.90 13.86
CA TYR A 389 25.74 -3.96 12.77
C TYR A 389 27.19 -3.80 12.33
N VAL A 390 27.44 -3.83 11.05
CA VAL A 390 28.75 -3.54 10.44
C VAL A 390 28.56 -2.48 9.37
N LEU A 391 29.21 -1.31 9.55
CA LEU A 391 29.08 -0.17 8.64
C LEU A 391 29.36 -0.58 7.19
N ASN A 392 28.40 -0.34 6.33
CA ASN A 392 28.42 -0.65 4.90
C ASN A 392 28.74 -2.12 4.52
N ALA A 393 28.54 -3.06 5.47
CA ALA A 393 28.75 -4.50 5.26
C ALA A 393 27.72 -5.37 6.02
N SER A 394 26.61 -4.79 6.42
CA SER A 394 25.51 -5.52 7.08
C SER A 394 24.68 -6.31 6.09
N THR A 395 24.02 -7.36 6.58
CA THR A 395 23.11 -8.21 5.79
C THR A 395 21.73 -8.24 6.44
N MET A 396 20.70 -8.19 5.62
CA MET A 396 19.31 -8.21 6.06
C MET A 396 18.91 -9.56 6.70
N PRO A 397 17.82 -9.59 7.51
CA PRO A 397 17.26 -10.81 8.05
C PRO A 397 16.96 -11.86 6.97
N LYS A 398 17.05 -13.15 7.36
CA LYS A 398 16.87 -14.29 6.44
C LYS A 398 15.67 -15.15 6.76
N SER A 399 14.96 -14.85 7.85
CA SER A 399 13.75 -15.59 8.24
C SER A 399 12.75 -14.66 8.94
N PRO A 400 11.47 -15.04 8.98
CA PRO A 400 10.42 -14.32 9.72
C PRO A 400 10.79 -14.07 11.20
N GLU A 401 11.33 -15.09 11.88
CA GLU A 401 11.72 -15.02 13.28
C GLU A 401 12.87 -14.02 13.48
N GLN A 402 13.84 -14.02 12.58
CA GLN A 402 14.94 -13.06 12.63
C GLN A 402 14.45 -11.65 12.37
N THR A 403 13.50 -11.45 11.45
CA THR A 403 12.85 -10.17 11.20
C THR A 403 12.24 -9.60 12.47
N PHE A 404 11.44 -10.41 13.19
CA PHE A 404 10.86 -9.96 14.45
C PHE A 404 11.87 -9.80 15.60
N ALA A 405 13.00 -10.49 15.56
CA ALA A 405 14.08 -10.26 16.53
C ALA A 405 14.64 -8.82 16.45
N TYR A 406 14.70 -8.23 15.26
CA TYR A 406 15.05 -6.81 15.08
C TYR A 406 13.95 -5.87 15.60
N PHE A 407 12.69 -6.18 15.36
CA PHE A 407 11.60 -5.40 15.93
C PHE A 407 11.59 -5.45 17.47
N GLU A 408 11.83 -6.60 18.07
CA GLU A 408 11.96 -6.73 19.52
C GLU A 408 13.17 -5.97 20.07
N ALA A 409 14.24 -5.83 19.32
CA ALA A 409 15.37 -4.97 19.71
C ALA A 409 14.96 -3.49 19.72
N TRP A 410 14.14 -3.05 18.76
CA TRP A 410 13.56 -1.71 18.75
C TRP A 410 12.60 -1.48 19.92
N LYS A 411 11.70 -2.42 20.23
CA LYS A 411 10.76 -2.30 21.37
C LYS A 411 11.46 -2.08 22.71
N LYS A 412 12.68 -2.59 22.89
CA LYS A 412 13.47 -2.37 24.12
C LYS A 412 13.92 -0.91 24.30
N VAL A 413 13.99 -0.15 23.23
CA VAL A 413 14.50 1.22 23.21
C VAL A 413 13.45 2.25 22.78
N TRP A 414 12.32 1.79 22.23
CA TRP A 414 11.20 2.59 21.77
C TRP A 414 9.87 2.09 22.37
N PRO A 415 9.29 2.81 23.35
CA PRO A 415 8.02 2.43 23.98
C PRO A 415 6.77 3.02 23.31
N GLY A 416 6.93 3.79 22.22
CA GLY A 416 5.84 4.50 21.57
C GLY A 416 5.03 3.66 20.56
N LYS A 417 4.26 4.32 19.73
CA LYS A 417 3.38 3.70 18.72
C LYS A 417 4.19 3.07 17.58
N ASN A 418 3.66 1.97 17.03
CA ASN A 418 4.31 1.22 15.95
C ASN A 418 3.33 0.95 14.82
N VAL A 419 3.79 1.07 13.58
CA VAL A 419 3.07 0.70 12.36
C VAL A 419 4.01 -0.10 11.45
N ALA A 420 3.52 -1.06 10.70
CA ALA A 420 4.31 -1.75 9.68
C ALA A 420 4.20 -1.03 8.32
N TYR A 421 5.23 -1.16 7.52
CA TYR A 421 5.22 -0.81 6.10
C TYR A 421 5.51 -2.08 5.31
N GLU A 422 4.55 -2.52 4.51
CA GLU A 422 4.60 -3.80 3.81
C GLU A 422 4.58 -3.64 2.31
N TYR A 423 4.97 -4.69 1.60
CA TYR A 423 5.23 -4.65 0.17
C TYR A 423 4.50 -5.76 -0.60
N HIS A 424 3.38 -6.28 -0.07
CA HIS A 424 2.60 -7.33 -0.72
C HIS A 424 2.18 -6.96 -2.14
N PHE A 425 1.78 -5.68 -2.34
CA PHE A 425 1.24 -5.16 -3.61
C PHE A 425 2.25 -4.39 -4.45
N TRP A 426 3.51 -4.33 -4.01
CA TRP A 426 4.57 -3.75 -4.83
C TRP A 426 5.01 -4.71 -5.94
N ARG A 427 5.46 -5.94 -5.59
CA ARG A 427 5.90 -6.95 -6.55
C ARG A 427 5.32 -8.33 -6.28
N HIS A 428 5.11 -8.67 -5.02
CA HIS A 428 4.91 -10.03 -4.56
C HIS A 428 3.58 -10.61 -5.03
N GLN A 429 2.58 -9.75 -5.27
CA GLN A 429 1.32 -10.14 -5.90
C GLN A 429 1.50 -10.76 -7.32
N TYR A 430 2.56 -10.39 -8.04
CA TYR A 430 2.81 -10.92 -9.38
C TYR A 430 3.66 -12.20 -9.35
N TYR A 431 4.23 -12.54 -8.21
CA TYR A 431 4.90 -13.83 -7.98
C TYR A 431 3.92 -14.92 -7.53
N ASP A 432 2.84 -14.57 -6.83
CA ASP A 432 1.68 -15.44 -6.67
C ASP A 432 0.65 -15.14 -7.76
N VAL A 433 0.76 -15.80 -8.89
CA VAL A 433 0.03 -15.51 -10.14
C VAL A 433 -1.49 -15.42 -9.95
N CYS A 434 -2.06 -16.10 -8.96
CA CYS A 434 -3.49 -16.11 -8.67
C CYS A 434 -3.88 -15.36 -7.38
N ASN A 435 -2.91 -14.86 -6.62
CA ASN A 435 -3.10 -14.13 -5.35
C ASN A 435 -3.87 -14.91 -4.26
N ILE A 436 -3.99 -16.23 -4.37
CA ILE A 436 -4.67 -17.07 -3.38
C ILE A 436 -3.77 -17.29 -2.16
N ARG A 437 -2.51 -17.71 -2.40
CA ARG A 437 -1.55 -17.93 -1.32
C ARG A 437 -1.14 -16.62 -0.66
N LEU A 438 -0.95 -15.56 -1.43
CA LEU A 438 -0.64 -14.23 -0.91
C LEU A 438 -1.75 -13.71 0.02
N ALA A 439 -3.02 -13.91 -0.32
CA ALA A 439 -4.12 -13.54 0.56
C ALA A 439 -4.09 -14.28 1.92
N GLU A 440 -3.75 -15.58 1.92
CA GLU A 440 -3.55 -16.35 3.17
C GLU A 440 -2.39 -15.77 4.00
N VAL A 441 -1.25 -15.43 3.34
CA VAL A 441 -0.09 -14.82 3.99
C VAL A 441 -0.48 -13.46 4.59
N ILE A 442 -1.15 -12.59 3.86
CA ILE A 442 -1.63 -11.28 4.34
C ILE A 442 -2.52 -11.44 5.59
N ASN A 443 -3.45 -12.39 5.55
CA ASN A 443 -4.35 -12.63 6.70
C ASN A 443 -3.58 -13.03 7.95
N GLU A 444 -2.53 -13.84 7.84
CA GLU A 444 -1.67 -14.21 8.97
C GLU A 444 -0.69 -13.10 9.38
N ASP A 445 -0.14 -12.33 8.42
CA ASP A 445 0.76 -11.21 8.69
C ASP A 445 0.10 -10.13 9.56
N VAL A 446 -1.12 -9.71 9.21
CA VAL A 446 -1.88 -8.73 10.01
C VAL A 446 -2.04 -9.20 11.45
N ARG A 447 -2.34 -10.48 11.66
CA ARG A 447 -2.44 -11.07 13.00
C ARG A 447 -1.10 -11.16 13.69
N GLY A 448 -0.05 -11.51 12.95
CA GLY A 448 1.32 -11.59 13.45
C GLY A 448 1.82 -10.24 13.95
N TYR A 449 1.62 -9.18 13.18
CA TYR A 449 1.94 -7.82 13.58
C TYR A 449 1.19 -7.39 14.84
N LYS A 450 -0.11 -7.67 14.92
CA LYS A 450 -0.88 -7.35 16.12
C LYS A 450 -0.37 -8.09 17.36
N ARG A 451 0.02 -9.36 17.24
CA ARG A 451 0.61 -10.15 18.33
C ARG A 451 1.89 -9.53 18.90
N VAL A 452 2.72 -8.91 18.07
CA VAL A 452 3.97 -8.28 18.53
C VAL A 452 3.82 -6.82 18.94
N GLY A 453 2.62 -6.22 18.83
CA GLY A 453 2.34 -4.84 19.26
C GLY A 453 2.55 -3.81 18.16
N ILE A 454 2.34 -4.18 16.91
CA ILE A 454 2.22 -3.27 15.77
C ILE A 454 0.73 -3.01 15.52
N ASP A 455 0.34 -1.73 15.47
CA ASP A 455 -1.06 -1.30 15.48
C ASP A 455 -1.65 -1.05 14.09
N GLY A 456 -1.09 -1.66 13.07
CA GLY A 456 -1.61 -1.61 11.71
C GLY A 456 -0.52 -1.60 10.67
N ILE A 457 -0.94 -1.44 9.42
CA ILE A 457 -0.06 -1.51 8.25
C ILE A 457 -0.37 -0.34 7.31
N ILE A 458 0.67 0.21 6.70
CA ILE A 458 0.61 1.01 5.48
C ILE A 458 1.24 0.15 4.38
N GLU A 459 0.50 -0.13 3.34
CA GLU A 459 0.93 -0.98 2.24
C GLU A 459 1.58 -0.18 1.14
N ASP A 460 2.80 -0.54 0.76
CA ASP A 460 3.48 -0.04 -0.42
C ASP A 460 3.03 -0.86 -1.63
N GLY A 461 2.22 -0.26 -2.49
CA GLY A 461 1.70 -1.01 -3.61
C GLY A 461 0.90 -0.16 -4.59
N SER A 462 0.81 -0.65 -5.82
CA SER A 462 0.05 0.01 -6.86
C SER A 462 -1.42 0.17 -6.47
N GLN A 463 -2.00 1.34 -6.74
CA GLN A 463 -3.45 1.58 -6.63
C GLN A 463 -4.25 0.77 -7.65
N ARG A 464 -3.57 -0.01 -8.49
CA ARG A 464 -4.11 -0.89 -9.53
C ARG A 464 -3.86 -2.37 -9.23
N SER A 465 -3.71 -2.72 -7.94
CA SER A 465 -3.37 -4.07 -7.44
C SER A 465 -4.59 -4.98 -7.29
N PHE A 466 -5.42 -5.06 -8.36
CA PHE A 466 -6.66 -5.83 -8.37
C PHE A 466 -6.69 -6.90 -9.49
N PHE A 467 -5.50 -7.32 -9.94
CA PHE A 467 -5.34 -8.38 -10.95
C PHE A 467 -4.71 -9.64 -10.31
N PRO A 468 -5.25 -10.84 -10.57
CA PRO A 468 -6.40 -11.18 -11.44
C PRO A 468 -7.75 -10.89 -10.81
N THR A 469 -7.79 -10.65 -9.51
CA THR A 469 -8.95 -10.27 -8.71
C THR A 469 -8.52 -9.33 -7.60
N GLY A 470 -9.45 -8.57 -7.02
CA GLY A 470 -9.19 -7.76 -5.84
C GLY A 470 -9.13 -8.56 -4.52
N TYR A 471 -9.16 -9.89 -4.56
CA TYR A 471 -9.29 -10.72 -3.36
C TYR A 471 -8.16 -10.50 -2.34
N ALA A 472 -6.91 -10.44 -2.77
CA ALA A 472 -5.79 -10.21 -1.84
C ALA A 472 -5.88 -8.84 -1.17
N PHE A 473 -6.19 -7.78 -1.91
CA PHE A 473 -6.37 -6.44 -1.35
C PHE A 473 -7.60 -6.37 -0.44
N TYR A 474 -8.69 -7.04 -0.82
CA TYR A 474 -9.88 -7.14 0.02
C TYR A 474 -9.58 -7.89 1.32
N THR A 475 -8.78 -8.96 1.26
CA THR A 475 -8.31 -9.69 2.45
C THR A 475 -7.47 -8.79 3.35
N TYR A 476 -6.56 -8.00 2.79
CA TYR A 476 -5.79 -7.01 3.52
C TYR A 476 -6.69 -6.05 4.29
N ALA A 477 -7.59 -5.36 3.60
CA ALA A 477 -8.49 -4.38 4.21
C ALA A 477 -9.41 -5.01 5.26
N ARG A 478 -10.01 -6.17 4.96
CA ARG A 478 -10.96 -6.84 5.87
C ARG A 478 -10.27 -7.41 7.11
N THR A 479 -9.03 -7.90 7.00
CA THR A 479 -8.30 -8.41 8.17
C THR A 479 -7.82 -7.28 9.08
N LEU A 480 -7.41 -6.13 8.54
CA LEU A 480 -7.10 -4.94 9.33
C LEU A 480 -8.33 -4.39 10.06
N TYR A 481 -9.49 -4.50 9.44
CA TYR A 481 -10.77 -4.10 10.02
C TYR A 481 -11.23 -5.09 11.10
N ASP A 482 -11.19 -6.38 10.82
CA ASP A 482 -11.56 -7.46 11.75
C ASP A 482 -10.65 -8.69 11.58
N SER A 483 -9.64 -8.81 12.44
CA SER A 483 -8.68 -9.90 12.39
C SER A 483 -9.23 -11.26 12.86
N THR A 484 -10.48 -11.33 13.29
CA THR A 484 -11.14 -12.61 13.59
C THR A 484 -11.59 -13.34 12.33
N LEU A 485 -11.74 -12.63 11.20
CA LEU A 485 -12.13 -13.20 9.91
C LEU A 485 -11.00 -14.06 9.33
N THR A 486 -11.30 -15.29 8.95
CA THR A 486 -10.33 -16.14 8.24
C THR A 486 -10.25 -15.79 6.75
N ALA A 487 -9.15 -16.17 6.10
CA ALA A 487 -9.00 -15.98 4.66
C ALA A 487 -10.13 -16.65 3.86
N GLU A 488 -10.62 -17.82 4.30
CA GLU A 488 -11.73 -18.54 3.67
C GLU A 488 -13.05 -17.78 3.80
N GLN A 489 -13.35 -17.20 4.98
CA GLN A 489 -14.55 -16.39 5.17
C GLN A 489 -14.54 -15.14 4.28
N ILE A 490 -13.37 -14.50 4.17
CA ILE A 490 -13.17 -13.35 3.28
C ILE A 490 -13.26 -13.77 1.82
N ALA A 491 -12.74 -14.95 1.45
CA ALA A 491 -12.86 -15.51 0.09
C ALA A 491 -14.34 -15.72 -0.27
N GLU A 492 -15.14 -16.32 0.61
CA GLU A 492 -16.57 -16.51 0.39
C GLU A 492 -17.28 -15.16 0.19
N GLU A 493 -17.01 -14.15 1.03
CA GLU A 493 -17.60 -12.82 0.92
C GLU A 493 -17.21 -12.15 -0.42
N TYR A 494 -15.92 -12.21 -0.80
CA TYR A 494 -15.44 -11.60 -2.02
C TYR A 494 -15.91 -12.31 -3.29
N PHE A 495 -15.68 -13.63 -3.37
CA PHE A 495 -15.95 -14.39 -4.59
C PHE A 495 -17.44 -14.53 -4.87
N SER A 496 -18.29 -14.67 -3.84
CA SER A 496 -19.75 -14.67 -4.03
C SER A 496 -20.26 -13.33 -4.61
N ALA A 497 -19.68 -12.22 -4.19
CA ALA A 497 -19.98 -10.91 -4.77
C ALA A 497 -19.47 -10.79 -6.21
N ALA A 498 -18.22 -11.18 -6.47
CA ALA A 498 -17.57 -11.01 -7.76
C ALA A 498 -18.10 -11.97 -8.85
N PHE A 499 -18.56 -13.16 -8.49
CA PHE A 499 -18.89 -14.24 -9.42
C PHE A 499 -20.26 -14.90 -9.17
N GLY A 500 -21.07 -14.36 -8.26
CA GLY A 500 -22.45 -14.84 -8.02
C GLY A 500 -22.53 -16.24 -7.42
N GLU A 501 -23.60 -16.99 -7.75
CA GLU A 501 -23.89 -18.30 -7.14
C GLU A 501 -22.83 -19.36 -7.46
N ASP A 502 -22.20 -19.29 -8.64
CA ASP A 502 -21.19 -20.25 -9.10
C ASP A 502 -19.75 -19.86 -8.68
N TRP A 503 -19.59 -18.94 -7.74
CA TRP A 503 -18.31 -18.38 -7.31
C TRP A 503 -17.26 -19.44 -6.97
N LYS A 504 -17.68 -20.57 -6.43
CA LYS A 504 -16.75 -21.64 -6.02
C LYS A 504 -16.00 -22.24 -7.19
N ALA A 505 -16.65 -22.34 -8.37
CA ALA A 505 -15.97 -22.82 -9.57
C ALA A 505 -14.82 -21.91 -10.00
N PHE A 506 -14.97 -20.58 -9.85
CA PHE A 506 -13.91 -19.62 -10.13
C PHE A 506 -12.79 -19.65 -9.08
N TYR A 507 -13.14 -19.78 -7.80
CA TYR A 507 -12.18 -19.92 -6.73
C TYR A 507 -11.33 -21.19 -6.88
N ASP A 508 -11.97 -22.32 -7.11
CA ASP A 508 -11.29 -23.62 -7.31
C ASP A 508 -10.41 -23.60 -8.58
N TYR A 509 -10.86 -22.94 -9.65
CA TYR A 509 -10.05 -22.71 -10.86
C TYR A 509 -8.79 -21.89 -10.55
N LEU A 510 -8.91 -20.77 -9.88
CA LEU A 510 -7.77 -19.92 -9.52
C LEU A 510 -6.81 -20.64 -8.58
N LYS A 511 -7.33 -21.46 -7.66
CA LYS A 511 -6.52 -22.27 -6.77
C LYS A 511 -5.73 -23.35 -7.54
N GLU A 512 -6.38 -24.12 -8.42
CA GLU A 512 -5.72 -25.11 -9.29
C GLU A 512 -4.66 -24.46 -10.20
N LEU A 513 -4.97 -23.28 -10.72
CA LEU A 513 -4.04 -22.50 -11.55
C LEU A 513 -2.84 -22.01 -10.74
N GLY A 514 -3.04 -21.44 -9.55
CA GLY A 514 -1.97 -21.01 -8.65
C GLY A 514 -1.05 -22.17 -8.25
N GLU A 515 -1.61 -23.36 -7.96
CA GLU A 515 -0.84 -24.57 -7.68
C GLU A 515 -0.01 -25.07 -8.89
N SER A 516 -0.33 -24.65 -10.10
CA SER A 516 0.43 -24.93 -11.31
C SER A 516 1.64 -24.01 -11.50
N PHE A 517 1.72 -22.91 -10.74
CA PHE A 517 2.89 -22.06 -10.61
C PHE A 517 3.69 -22.38 -9.35
N ASP A 518 4.83 -21.74 -9.18
CA ASP A 518 5.68 -21.90 -8.00
C ASP A 518 6.07 -20.51 -7.48
N PHE A 519 5.39 -20.06 -6.44
CA PHE A 519 5.58 -18.72 -5.87
C PHE A 519 7.03 -18.50 -5.43
N ALA A 520 7.65 -19.46 -4.74
CA ALA A 520 9.04 -19.35 -4.30
C ALA A 520 10.02 -19.23 -5.48
N TYR A 521 9.79 -19.96 -6.56
CA TYR A 521 10.61 -19.86 -7.76
C TYR A 521 10.50 -18.48 -8.42
N LEU A 522 9.29 -17.94 -8.54
CA LEU A 522 9.05 -16.61 -9.10
C LEU A 522 9.69 -15.53 -8.23
N GLU A 523 9.66 -15.68 -6.92
CA GLU A 523 10.35 -14.83 -5.95
C GLU A 523 11.88 -15.01 -5.92
N GLY A 524 12.39 -16.02 -6.62
CA GLY A 524 13.83 -16.29 -6.80
C GLY A 524 14.46 -17.23 -5.78
N HIS A 525 13.68 -18.10 -5.14
CA HIS A 525 14.16 -18.99 -4.08
C HIS A 525 14.37 -20.45 -4.48
N ASN A 526 13.77 -20.90 -5.58
CA ASN A 526 13.73 -22.32 -6.00
C ASN A 526 14.55 -22.58 -7.26
N SER A 527 15.86 -22.27 -7.25
CA SER A 527 16.74 -22.53 -8.38
C SER A 527 17.55 -23.82 -8.19
N ALA A 528 17.60 -24.68 -9.22
CA ALA A 528 18.31 -25.95 -9.16
C ALA A 528 19.82 -25.83 -9.41
N ASP A 529 20.26 -24.80 -10.13
CA ASP A 529 21.68 -24.62 -10.52
C ASP A 529 22.04 -23.13 -10.61
N PHE A 530 22.59 -22.59 -9.50
CA PHE A 530 22.98 -21.18 -9.41
C PHE A 530 24.23 -20.83 -10.23
N GLU A 531 25.09 -21.79 -10.55
CA GLU A 531 26.33 -21.51 -11.25
C GLU A 531 26.08 -21.26 -12.74
N LYS A 532 25.06 -21.94 -13.32
CA LYS A 532 24.72 -21.84 -14.74
C LYS A 532 23.63 -20.82 -15.01
N CYS A 533 22.54 -20.93 -14.28
CA CYS A 533 21.35 -20.09 -14.43
C CYS A 533 20.57 -20.07 -13.12
N LYS A 534 20.35 -18.89 -12.56
CA LYS A 534 19.62 -18.72 -11.29
C LYS A 534 18.27 -19.42 -11.29
N TYR A 535 17.60 -19.46 -12.43
CA TYR A 535 16.26 -20.02 -12.60
C TYR A 535 16.25 -21.38 -13.33
N TYR A 536 17.39 -22.01 -13.54
CA TYR A 536 17.46 -23.35 -14.13
C TYR A 536 16.86 -24.37 -13.18
N ASN A 537 15.72 -24.98 -13.55
CA ASN A 537 15.02 -26.00 -12.77
C ASN A 537 14.14 -26.86 -13.68
N PRO A 538 14.71 -27.89 -14.40
CA PRO A 538 13.95 -28.69 -15.34
C PRO A 538 12.73 -29.40 -14.74
N ALA A 539 12.73 -29.71 -13.45
CA ALA A 539 11.59 -30.34 -12.78
C ALA A 539 10.35 -29.44 -12.73
N LEU A 540 10.53 -28.12 -12.62
CA LEU A 540 9.41 -27.17 -12.65
C LEU A 540 8.86 -26.93 -14.05
N ALA A 541 9.62 -27.24 -15.12
CA ALA A 541 9.12 -27.08 -16.49
C ALA A 541 7.86 -27.95 -16.75
N GLU A 542 7.79 -29.15 -16.18
CA GLU A 542 6.60 -30.01 -16.28
C GLU A 542 5.41 -29.41 -15.51
N LYS A 543 5.68 -28.81 -14.36
CA LYS A 543 4.65 -28.14 -13.57
C LYS A 543 4.04 -26.96 -14.34
N PHE A 544 4.87 -26.07 -14.89
CA PHE A 544 4.42 -24.93 -15.68
C PHE A 544 3.73 -25.32 -16.98
N ALA A 545 4.15 -26.41 -17.63
CA ALA A 545 3.49 -26.90 -18.84
C ALA A 545 2.01 -27.30 -18.64
N ARG A 546 1.60 -27.63 -17.40
CA ARG A 546 0.21 -27.97 -17.05
C ARG A 546 -0.73 -26.77 -17.05
N VAL A 547 -0.19 -25.54 -16.96
CA VAL A 547 -0.98 -24.30 -16.94
C VAL A 547 -1.95 -24.24 -18.11
N LYS A 548 -1.53 -24.66 -19.30
CA LYS A 548 -2.38 -24.67 -20.50
C LYS A 548 -3.63 -25.55 -20.37
N ASP A 549 -3.51 -26.68 -19.70
CA ASP A 549 -4.65 -27.60 -19.49
C ASP A 549 -5.62 -27.02 -18.43
N VAL A 550 -5.09 -26.35 -17.42
CA VAL A 550 -5.90 -25.71 -16.37
C VAL A 550 -6.63 -24.48 -16.92
N THR A 551 -5.93 -23.62 -17.69
CA THR A 551 -6.56 -22.46 -18.32
C THR A 551 -7.61 -22.84 -19.35
N ALA A 552 -7.43 -23.96 -20.07
CA ALA A 552 -8.46 -24.49 -20.98
C ALA A 552 -9.76 -24.81 -20.24
N LYS A 553 -9.68 -25.47 -19.07
CA LYS A 553 -10.86 -25.70 -18.19
C LYS A 553 -11.45 -24.38 -17.68
N GLY A 554 -10.59 -23.44 -17.24
CA GLY A 554 -11.00 -22.12 -16.77
C GLY A 554 -11.76 -21.33 -17.82
N ARG A 555 -11.33 -21.38 -19.08
CA ARG A 555 -12.01 -20.70 -20.21
C ARG A 555 -13.43 -21.23 -20.44
N GLU A 556 -13.72 -22.51 -20.19
CA GLU A 556 -15.09 -23.03 -20.27
C GLU A 556 -15.98 -22.43 -19.16
N ILE A 557 -15.44 -22.26 -17.93
CA ILE A 557 -16.14 -21.59 -16.84
C ILE A 557 -16.38 -20.11 -17.20
N ILE A 558 -15.33 -19.40 -17.64
CA ILE A 558 -15.38 -18.00 -18.06
C ILE A 558 -16.41 -17.80 -19.17
N LYS A 559 -16.41 -18.65 -20.18
CA LYS A 559 -17.33 -18.60 -21.32
C LYS A 559 -18.78 -18.80 -20.91
N ALA A 560 -19.04 -19.73 -19.99
CA ALA A 560 -20.38 -19.98 -19.47
C ALA A 560 -20.96 -18.75 -18.72
N HIS A 561 -20.10 -17.91 -18.14
CA HIS A 561 -20.48 -16.77 -17.30
C HIS A 561 -20.03 -15.41 -17.87
N TYR A 562 -19.73 -15.34 -19.16
CA TYR A 562 -19.10 -14.17 -19.80
C TYR A 562 -19.91 -12.87 -19.69
N ASN A 563 -21.23 -12.98 -19.50
CA ASN A 563 -22.15 -11.87 -19.35
C ASN A 563 -23.09 -12.14 -18.17
N TYR A 564 -22.74 -11.63 -17.01
CA TYR A 564 -23.63 -11.60 -15.84
C TYR A 564 -24.64 -10.45 -15.94
N PRO A 565 -25.77 -10.52 -15.21
CA PRO A 565 -26.70 -9.40 -15.09
C PRO A 565 -26.05 -8.15 -14.48
N LEU A 566 -25.12 -8.33 -13.51
CA LEU A 566 -24.41 -7.23 -12.89
C LEU A 566 -23.12 -6.92 -13.66
N ARG A 567 -22.89 -5.62 -13.95
CA ARG A 567 -21.70 -5.16 -14.66
C ARG A 567 -20.42 -5.55 -13.94
N THR A 568 -20.35 -5.36 -12.62
CA THR A 568 -19.17 -5.69 -11.81
C THR A 568 -18.77 -7.16 -11.94
N GLN A 569 -19.73 -8.07 -11.93
CA GLN A 569 -19.51 -9.50 -12.14
C GLN A 569 -19.01 -9.78 -13.58
N THR A 570 -19.61 -9.13 -14.56
CA THR A 570 -19.14 -9.22 -15.96
C THR A 570 -17.70 -8.75 -16.12
N VAL A 571 -17.31 -7.62 -15.50
CA VAL A 571 -15.93 -7.10 -15.56
C VAL A 571 -14.98 -8.08 -14.85
N SER A 572 -15.35 -8.60 -13.69
CA SER A 572 -14.56 -9.59 -12.95
C SER A 572 -14.27 -10.85 -13.78
N VAL A 573 -15.29 -11.39 -14.49
CA VAL A 573 -15.10 -12.57 -15.36
C VAL A 573 -14.20 -12.24 -16.56
N ARG A 574 -14.37 -11.07 -17.17
CA ARG A 574 -13.54 -10.67 -18.33
C ARG A 574 -12.10 -10.40 -17.93
N LEU A 575 -11.85 -9.95 -16.71
CA LEU A 575 -10.50 -9.81 -16.16
C LEU A 575 -9.81 -11.19 -16.05
N LEU A 576 -10.56 -12.24 -15.72
CA LEU A 576 -10.04 -13.61 -15.73
C LEU A 576 -9.73 -14.15 -17.13
N GLU A 577 -10.37 -13.64 -18.18
CA GLU A 577 -9.98 -13.99 -19.57
C GLU A 577 -8.59 -13.41 -19.91
N LEU A 578 -8.32 -12.15 -19.52
CA LEU A 578 -6.97 -11.58 -19.61
C LEU A 578 -5.98 -12.39 -18.76
N HIS A 579 -6.37 -12.79 -17.56
CA HIS A 579 -5.52 -13.56 -16.67
C HIS A 579 -5.16 -14.95 -17.23
N ALA A 580 -6.10 -15.61 -17.90
CA ALA A 580 -5.82 -16.89 -18.57
C ALA A 580 -4.77 -16.70 -19.69
N LEU A 581 -4.88 -15.63 -20.50
CA LEU A 581 -3.88 -15.29 -21.51
C LEU A 581 -2.51 -15.01 -20.88
N TYR A 582 -2.49 -14.15 -19.85
CA TYR A 582 -1.29 -13.81 -19.08
C TYR A 582 -0.59 -15.06 -18.55
N SER A 583 -1.34 -15.95 -17.89
CA SER A 583 -0.83 -17.18 -17.29
C SER A 583 -0.25 -18.15 -18.32
N GLU A 584 -0.91 -18.34 -19.45
CA GLU A 584 -0.42 -19.21 -20.54
C GLU A 584 0.91 -18.69 -21.10
N MET A 585 0.98 -17.39 -21.41
CA MET A 585 2.18 -16.79 -21.99
C MET A 585 3.34 -16.75 -20.99
N LEU A 586 3.06 -16.48 -19.72
CA LEU A 586 4.07 -16.54 -18.66
C LEU A 586 4.59 -17.97 -18.49
N ALA A 587 3.71 -18.95 -18.46
CA ALA A 587 4.09 -20.35 -18.32
C ALA A 587 4.98 -20.84 -19.49
N GLU A 588 4.69 -20.45 -20.74
CA GLU A 588 5.55 -20.74 -21.89
C GLU A 588 6.97 -20.19 -21.68
N ALA A 589 7.10 -18.95 -21.25
CA ALA A 589 8.38 -18.31 -20.97
C ALA A 589 9.11 -19.01 -19.80
N LEU A 590 8.39 -19.37 -18.74
CA LEU A 590 8.95 -20.06 -17.56
C LEU A 590 9.43 -21.49 -17.91
N VAL A 591 8.72 -22.22 -18.77
CA VAL A 591 9.17 -23.55 -19.27
C VAL A 591 10.52 -23.44 -19.98
N ALA A 592 10.68 -22.48 -20.88
CA ALA A 592 11.95 -22.23 -21.54
C ALA A 592 13.04 -21.82 -20.54
N LYS A 593 12.72 -20.93 -19.58
CA LYS A 593 13.66 -20.48 -18.54
C LYS A 593 14.15 -21.63 -17.66
N CYS A 594 13.24 -22.49 -17.19
CA CYS A 594 13.56 -23.67 -16.39
C CYS A 594 14.48 -24.66 -17.13
N GLN A 595 14.41 -24.68 -18.44
CA GLN A 595 15.25 -25.55 -19.30
C GLN A 595 16.61 -24.91 -19.65
N GLY A 596 16.89 -23.69 -19.16
CA GLY A 596 18.13 -22.95 -19.47
C GLY A 596 18.17 -22.36 -20.90
N LYS A 597 17.01 -22.21 -21.53
CA LYS A 597 16.87 -21.59 -22.85
C LYS A 597 16.61 -20.09 -22.73
N ASP A 598 17.57 -19.35 -22.15
CA ASP A 598 17.38 -17.96 -21.74
C ASP A 598 16.91 -17.04 -22.88
N ASN A 599 17.50 -17.12 -24.08
CA ASN A 599 17.09 -16.27 -25.21
C ASN A 599 15.65 -16.54 -25.67
N GLU A 600 15.23 -17.83 -25.68
CA GLU A 600 13.85 -18.20 -25.99
C GLU A 600 12.88 -17.68 -24.91
N ALA A 601 13.24 -17.82 -23.65
CA ALA A 601 12.46 -17.34 -22.53
C ALA A 601 12.27 -15.80 -22.58
N ASP A 602 13.33 -15.06 -22.84
CA ASP A 602 13.30 -13.61 -22.95
C ASP A 602 12.41 -13.13 -24.12
N GLU A 603 12.43 -13.83 -25.27
CA GLU A 603 11.58 -13.50 -26.42
C GLU A 603 10.10 -13.82 -26.14
N LEU A 604 9.81 -14.95 -25.50
CA LEU A 604 8.44 -15.31 -25.11
C LEU A 604 7.88 -14.30 -24.08
N PHE A 605 8.69 -13.86 -23.15
CA PHE A 605 8.28 -12.83 -22.18
C PHE A 605 8.05 -11.47 -22.84
N ARG A 606 8.89 -11.05 -23.81
CA ARG A 606 8.62 -9.84 -24.60
C ARG A 606 7.29 -9.91 -25.33
N ARG A 607 6.99 -11.07 -25.95
CA ARG A 607 5.69 -11.28 -26.60
C ARG A 607 4.54 -11.15 -25.63
N MET A 608 4.66 -11.70 -24.41
CA MET A 608 3.68 -11.54 -23.35
C MET A 608 3.48 -10.05 -23.00
N ARG A 609 4.55 -9.28 -22.82
CA ARG A 609 4.47 -7.83 -22.54
C ARG A 609 3.64 -7.11 -23.60
N VAL A 610 3.89 -7.37 -24.88
CA VAL A 610 3.14 -6.76 -25.98
C VAL A 610 1.67 -7.15 -25.96
N GLU A 611 1.36 -8.44 -25.84
CA GLU A 611 -0.03 -8.89 -25.92
C GLU A 611 -0.87 -8.50 -24.68
N CYS A 612 -0.29 -8.59 -23.50
CA CYS A 612 -0.97 -8.15 -22.27
C CYS A 612 -1.05 -6.62 -22.16
N GLY A 613 -0.03 -5.90 -22.63
CA GLY A 613 -0.02 -4.44 -22.64
C GLY A 613 -1.15 -3.82 -23.45
N LYS A 614 -1.53 -4.46 -24.57
CA LYS A 614 -2.70 -4.03 -25.38
C LYS A 614 -4.02 -4.07 -24.61
N GLN A 615 -4.09 -4.88 -23.55
CA GLN A 615 -5.30 -5.06 -22.75
C GLN A 615 -5.41 -4.06 -21.59
N GLU A 616 -4.32 -3.39 -21.23
CA GLU A 616 -4.29 -2.47 -20.07
C GLU A 616 -5.41 -1.42 -20.16
N ALA A 617 -5.66 -0.84 -21.34
CA ALA A 617 -6.68 0.17 -21.56
C ALA A 617 -8.12 -0.28 -21.22
N TYR A 618 -8.40 -1.58 -21.18
CA TYR A 618 -9.71 -2.12 -20.85
C TYR A 618 -9.90 -2.41 -19.36
N PHE A 619 -8.79 -2.47 -18.60
CA PHE A 619 -8.78 -2.86 -17.20
C PHE A 619 -7.98 -1.88 -16.33
N GLN A 620 -8.04 -0.60 -16.65
CA GLN A 620 -7.25 0.48 -16.04
C GLN A 620 -7.22 0.45 -14.49
N PRO A 621 -8.35 0.30 -13.77
CA PRO A 621 -8.33 0.33 -12.32
C PRO A 621 -7.75 -0.93 -11.67
N CYS A 622 -7.61 -2.03 -12.41
CA CYS A 622 -7.28 -3.34 -11.86
C CYS A 622 -5.89 -3.83 -12.23
N TYR A 623 -5.40 -3.47 -13.43
CA TYR A 623 -4.21 -4.06 -14.02
C TYR A 623 -3.11 -3.03 -14.27
N ASP A 624 -2.09 -3.05 -13.44
CA ASP A 624 -0.85 -2.29 -13.62
C ASP A 624 0.12 -3.10 -14.48
N HIS A 625 0.11 -2.83 -15.78
CA HIS A 625 0.96 -3.55 -16.73
C HIS A 625 2.45 -3.30 -16.47
N PHE A 626 2.82 -2.05 -16.10
CA PHE A 626 4.19 -1.73 -15.77
C PHE A 626 4.69 -2.60 -14.62
N LEU A 627 3.99 -2.59 -13.48
CA LEU A 627 4.46 -3.28 -12.29
C LEU A 627 4.42 -4.80 -12.47
N ALA A 628 3.39 -5.34 -13.15
CA ALA A 628 3.26 -6.76 -13.46
C ALA A 628 4.46 -7.29 -14.26
N THR A 629 4.90 -6.54 -15.26
CA THR A 629 6.01 -6.98 -16.13
C THR A 629 7.38 -6.59 -15.58
N TYR A 630 7.49 -5.45 -14.90
CA TYR A 630 8.71 -5.04 -14.22
C TYR A 630 9.10 -6.02 -13.11
N SER A 631 8.14 -6.49 -12.31
CA SER A 631 8.38 -7.49 -11.26
C SER A 631 9.02 -8.76 -11.81
N LEU A 632 8.51 -9.27 -12.93
CA LEU A 632 8.99 -10.50 -13.57
C LEU A 632 10.26 -10.29 -14.41
N SER A 633 10.61 -9.04 -14.77
CA SER A 633 11.81 -8.75 -15.59
C SER A 633 13.13 -9.11 -14.90
N THR A 634 13.12 -9.41 -13.60
CA THR A 634 14.27 -9.98 -12.89
C THR A 634 14.58 -11.41 -13.30
N ILE A 635 13.55 -12.17 -13.71
CA ILE A 635 13.66 -13.54 -14.18
C ILE A 635 14.18 -13.56 -15.62
N PHE A 636 13.64 -12.66 -16.43
CA PHE A 636 13.94 -12.52 -17.85
C PHE A 636 14.80 -11.26 -18.08
N ASN A 637 15.87 -11.35 -18.85
CA ASN A 637 16.77 -10.21 -19.14
C ASN A 637 16.13 -9.21 -20.11
N THR A 638 15.00 -8.63 -19.72
CA THR A 638 14.20 -7.76 -20.59
C THR A 638 14.12 -6.32 -20.09
N ARG A 639 14.89 -5.96 -19.04
CA ARG A 639 14.93 -4.58 -18.52
C ARG A 639 15.57 -3.64 -19.53
N THR A 640 14.99 -2.47 -19.66
CA THR A 640 15.64 -1.37 -20.35
C THR A 640 16.80 -0.81 -19.50
N LYS A 641 17.79 -0.15 -20.10
CA LYS A 641 18.96 0.39 -19.39
C LYS A 641 18.62 1.41 -18.31
N SER A 642 17.44 2.03 -18.38
CA SER A 642 16.94 2.99 -17.37
C SER A 642 16.41 2.33 -16.10
N GLU A 643 16.28 1.01 -16.08
CA GLU A 643 15.59 0.24 -15.03
C GLU A 643 16.53 -0.75 -14.33
N GLU A 644 17.78 -0.32 -14.04
CA GLU A 644 18.65 -1.17 -13.22
C GLU A 644 18.00 -1.49 -11.88
N PRO A 645 18.00 -2.78 -11.46
CA PRO A 645 17.38 -3.15 -10.22
C PRO A 645 18.05 -2.46 -9.05
N VAL A 646 17.22 -1.96 -8.15
CA VAL A 646 17.67 -1.76 -6.77
C VAL A 646 17.84 -3.17 -6.21
N ILE A 647 19.08 -3.63 -6.12
CA ILE A 647 19.41 -4.86 -5.40
C ILE A 647 19.52 -4.44 -3.94
N TYR A 648 18.54 -4.80 -3.16
CA TYR A 648 18.57 -4.71 -1.71
C TYR A 648 19.41 -5.87 -1.14
#